data_84930cca75ca42df79ddc1b4af811a74
#
_entry.id   84930cca75ca42df79ddc1b4af811a74
#
_cell.length_a   1.000
_cell.length_b   1.000
_cell.length_c   1.000
_cell.angle_alpha   90.00
_cell.angle_beta   90.00
_cell.angle_gamma   90.00
#
_symmetry.space_group_name_H-M   'P 1'
#
loop_
_entity.id
_entity.type
_entity.pdbx_description
1 polymer ?
#
loop_
_entity_poly.entity_id
_entity_poly.type
_entity_poly.pdbx_seq_one_letter_code
_entity_poly.pdbx_strand_id
1 'polypeptide(L)'
;MAAVDHPITNPDEGVQYLTEDEINSFLDDLDHNDDGYIDYAEVEAKLDAAHDELAPEHQAKPHHVIRRKQQPNDFSSSQHSRDDNRLRHEFLRTIMGLPGSDPGTTSDPAADERSRSHRIPRDDFAARVREWKIPSLKQDKDSEDSQRDYIRHLRLSRRLRAYWAVHGPEIAFLALVAACILAFGVWQCVKYATQTQYRAGFGWGVVMAKTSAGLLYMTFFFLLLSMSRYFSTWMRRSYYISRFVNWDLSQSFHIKISIAALVFATLHAIGHLTGSFYHASRPANRDRVADVLGGPENVPGPYAAYVRTLPGITGVTALSSFYILALLSLPKVRNWNYEVFQLGHLLMYPIIGLMMAHGTAHLLQWPMFGYFLAFPTLLVLVERLVRVGTGFHKIRATLKVLDGETVEITATIPSERIWKYQAGQYVFLQVPQLSTFQWHPFTVSICRGREFQLHIKTDGNWTEKLRDLGGDSGTAEIDVGINGPFGAPAQRFYDFSHTVIVGSGIGVTPFSGILADLQARDDEEHGGPTQDHGFQRQGQHRHDSDTTVTAGKRPSGDNDLTDGNTKNGNTKDDSPERKDSEATAAPDANDPTKLPNPSESFVFAPDYRRVDFHWTVRDRNYLLWIADLLNSVSRSQEWHRAHEGGGQHLDVRISTHVTQKRRDLVTHVYRWLLEMHRTDEHPESPLTGLLNPTHFGRPDFDAILDRHYEDMRRFRASKRRKMNAGAIKGEGLNGEEEEEKAEKEKKEKKKNGDGGRDADAGGGGEESGAARRQVEEEDEELKVGVFYCGAPVVGEILADKCRQLTVRGRHDGSKIEYHFMIEVFG
;
A
#
# COMPACT_ATOMS: atom_id res chain seq x y z
N MET A 1 21.33 23.09 -20.31
CA MET A 1 20.49 22.04 -19.79
C MET A 1 19.93 21.28 -20.98
N ALA A 2 20.37 20.06 -21.24
CA ALA A 2 19.61 19.20 -22.11
C ALA A 2 18.30 18.90 -21.33
N ALA A 3 17.16 19.28 -21.90
CA ALA A 3 15.87 18.92 -21.35
C ALA A 3 15.85 17.39 -21.25
N VAL A 4 15.82 16.85 -20.05
CA VAL A 4 15.53 15.45 -19.86
C VAL A 4 14.08 15.31 -20.30
N ASP A 5 13.87 14.75 -21.48
CA ASP A 5 12.54 14.43 -21.99
C ASP A 5 11.87 13.49 -21.01
N HIS A 6 10.94 14.03 -20.22
CA HIS A 6 10.12 13.26 -19.34
C HIS A 6 9.10 12.47 -20.18
N PRO A 7 9.17 11.15 -20.29
CA PRO A 7 8.26 10.37 -21.13
C PRO A 7 6.81 10.31 -20.60
N ILE A 8 6.48 11.09 -19.56
CA ILE A 8 5.19 10.96 -18.86
C ILE A 8 4.25 12.15 -19.02
N THR A 9 4.75 13.27 -19.52
CA THR A 9 3.86 14.42 -19.76
C THR A 9 4.08 14.97 -21.14
N ASN A 10 3.02 14.96 -21.95
CA ASN A 10 2.93 15.99 -22.99
C ASN A 10 2.90 17.32 -22.22
N PRO A 11 3.96 18.13 -22.21
CA PRO A 11 4.08 19.25 -21.26
C PRO A 11 3.11 20.39 -21.53
N ASP A 12 2.41 20.40 -22.65
CA ASP A 12 1.78 21.60 -23.17
C ASP A 12 0.26 21.69 -23.06
N GLU A 13 -0.44 20.66 -22.62
CA GLU A 13 -1.91 20.75 -22.41
C GLU A 13 -2.25 21.14 -20.97
N GLY A 14 -2.39 22.45 -20.70
CA GLY A 14 -3.00 22.97 -19.48
C GLY A 14 -2.07 23.41 -18.35
N VAL A 15 -0.76 23.29 -18.49
CA VAL A 15 0.20 23.80 -17.50
C VAL A 15 0.44 25.29 -17.70
N GLN A 16 0.06 26.09 -16.72
CA GLN A 16 0.45 27.50 -16.68
C GLN A 16 1.84 27.61 -16.06
N TYR A 17 2.79 28.14 -16.83
CA TYR A 17 4.13 28.47 -16.36
C TYR A 17 4.15 29.79 -15.60
N LEU A 18 5.28 30.09 -14.94
CA LEU A 18 5.45 31.36 -14.22
C LEU A 18 5.02 32.54 -15.07
N THR A 19 4.13 33.37 -14.49
CA THR A 19 3.68 34.62 -15.12
C THR A 19 4.79 35.67 -15.10
N GLU A 20 4.72 36.69 -15.98
CA GLU A 20 5.69 37.79 -15.97
C GLU A 20 5.77 38.49 -14.62
N ASP A 21 4.64 38.60 -13.91
CA ASP A 21 4.61 39.17 -12.54
C ASP A 21 5.37 38.28 -11.55
N GLU A 22 5.23 36.95 -11.65
CA GLU A 22 5.97 36.01 -10.80
C GLU A 22 7.46 36.01 -11.14
N ILE A 23 7.83 36.07 -12.43
CA ILE A 23 9.23 36.18 -12.86
C ILE A 23 9.85 37.47 -12.34
N ASN A 24 9.17 38.60 -12.50
CA ASN A 24 9.67 39.88 -11.99
C ASN A 24 9.82 39.87 -10.46
N SER A 25 8.83 39.33 -9.75
CA SER A 25 8.92 39.19 -8.30
C SER A 25 10.08 38.27 -7.86
N PHE A 26 10.34 37.19 -8.59
CA PHE A 26 11.48 36.32 -8.34
C PHE A 26 12.82 37.04 -8.57
N LEU A 27 12.89 37.88 -9.61
CA LEU A 27 14.11 38.68 -9.91
C LEU A 27 14.30 39.81 -8.89
N ASP A 28 13.24 40.47 -8.45
CA ASP A 28 13.28 41.47 -7.37
C ASP A 28 13.81 40.88 -6.05
N ASP A 29 13.44 39.62 -5.78
CA ASP A 29 13.94 38.90 -4.63
C ASP A 29 15.40 38.44 -4.77
N LEU A 30 15.88 38.22 -6.00
CA LEU A 30 17.29 37.84 -6.29
C LEU A 30 18.22 39.05 -6.28
N ASP A 31 17.87 40.11 -7.01
CA ASP A 31 18.60 41.37 -7.11
C ASP A 31 18.45 42.16 -5.80
N HIS A 32 19.29 41.80 -4.84
CA HIS A 32 19.16 42.37 -3.48
C HIS A 32 19.74 43.81 -3.43
N ASN A 33 20.65 44.12 -4.32
CA ASN A 33 21.32 45.42 -4.38
C ASN A 33 20.67 46.39 -5.35
N ASP A 34 19.66 45.95 -6.11
CA ASP A 34 18.86 46.72 -7.09
C ASP A 34 19.78 47.39 -8.18
N ASP A 35 20.87 46.70 -8.58
CA ASP A 35 21.81 47.21 -9.58
C ASP A 35 21.48 46.79 -11.03
N GLY A 36 20.42 45.99 -11.20
CA GLY A 36 19.92 45.49 -12.48
C GLY A 36 20.72 44.32 -13.05
N TYR A 37 21.57 43.71 -12.25
CA TYR A 37 22.34 42.53 -12.57
C TYR A 37 22.07 41.45 -11.50
N ILE A 38 22.08 40.21 -11.92
CA ILE A 38 22.04 39.05 -11.02
C ILE A 38 23.45 38.49 -10.95
N ASP A 39 24.06 38.50 -9.78
CA ASP A 39 25.38 37.98 -9.57
C ASP A 39 25.37 36.58 -8.87
N TYR A 40 26.49 35.86 -8.99
CA TYR A 40 26.64 34.52 -8.46
C TYR A 40 26.39 34.46 -6.93
N ALA A 41 26.83 35.48 -6.20
CA ALA A 41 26.70 35.51 -4.73
C ALA A 41 25.24 35.67 -4.28
N GLU A 42 24.45 36.43 -5.05
CA GLU A 42 22.99 36.57 -4.78
C GLU A 42 22.25 35.26 -5.00
N VAL A 43 22.53 34.55 -6.12
CA VAL A 43 21.97 33.24 -6.41
C VAL A 43 22.39 32.22 -5.35
N GLU A 44 23.66 32.22 -4.90
CA GLU A 44 24.18 31.36 -3.85
C GLU A 44 23.53 31.66 -2.50
N ALA A 45 23.37 32.94 -2.12
CA ALA A 45 22.73 33.34 -0.87
C ALA A 45 21.24 32.94 -0.81
N LYS A 46 20.53 33.04 -1.94
CA LYS A 46 19.13 32.61 -2.02
C LYS A 46 19.00 31.10 -2.04
N LEU A 47 19.94 30.35 -2.64
CA LEU A 47 19.99 28.90 -2.52
C LEU A 47 20.19 28.48 -1.05
N ASP A 48 21.03 29.19 -0.28
CA ASP A 48 21.23 28.92 1.15
C ASP A 48 19.96 29.19 1.96
N ALA A 49 19.24 30.29 1.67
CA ALA A 49 17.96 30.59 2.29
C ALA A 49 16.89 29.55 1.95
N ALA A 50 16.80 29.16 0.67
CA ALA A 50 15.91 28.09 0.21
C ALA A 50 16.29 26.74 0.83
N HIS A 51 17.58 26.46 1.05
CA HIS A 51 18.03 25.28 1.76
C HIS A 51 17.49 25.24 3.19
N ASP A 52 17.58 26.36 3.93
CA ASP A 52 17.08 26.40 5.31
C ASP A 52 15.56 26.16 5.37
N GLU A 53 14.80 26.63 4.39
CA GLU A 53 13.36 26.34 4.28
C GLU A 53 13.07 24.91 3.80
N LEU A 54 13.91 24.37 2.92
CA LEU A 54 13.78 23.02 2.38
C LEU A 54 14.45 21.97 3.26
N ALA A 55 15.34 22.35 4.18
CA ALA A 55 15.99 21.42 5.09
C ALA A 55 14.97 20.74 5.99
N PRO A 56 15.09 19.45 6.22
CA PRO A 56 14.23 18.76 7.17
C PRO A 56 14.52 19.25 8.59
N GLU A 57 13.47 19.47 9.37
CA GLU A 57 13.63 19.79 10.80
C GLU A 57 14.38 18.68 11.58
N HIS A 58 14.43 17.46 11.03
CA HIS A 58 15.12 16.29 11.61
C HIS A 58 15.75 15.39 10.53
N GLN A 59 17.05 15.34 10.50
CA GLN A 59 18.00 14.27 10.13
C GLN A 59 17.81 13.42 8.83
N ALA A 60 17.10 13.79 7.81
CA ALA A 60 17.38 13.20 6.50
C ALA A 60 18.75 13.74 6.03
N LYS A 61 19.69 12.86 5.66
CA LYS A 61 20.99 13.30 5.14
C LYS A 61 20.73 14.26 3.96
N PRO A 62 21.06 15.55 4.08
CA PRO A 62 20.86 16.46 2.96
C PRO A 62 21.71 15.96 1.79
N HIS A 63 21.15 15.96 0.61
CA HIS A 63 21.87 15.63 -0.61
C HIS A 63 23.07 16.61 -0.79
N HIS A 64 24.15 16.12 -1.39
CA HIS A 64 25.41 16.86 -1.56
C HIS A 64 25.26 18.28 -2.18
N VAL A 65 24.30 18.50 -3.07
CA VAL A 65 24.05 19.84 -3.67
C VAL A 65 23.43 20.80 -2.66
N ILE A 66 22.67 20.30 -1.69
CA ILE A 66 21.93 21.11 -0.73
C ILE A 66 22.72 21.35 0.55
N ARG A 67 23.80 20.63 0.80
CA ARG A 67 24.63 20.82 2.01
C ARG A 67 25.26 22.22 2.02
N ARG A 68 25.09 22.90 3.17
CA ARG A 68 25.79 24.15 3.43
C ARG A 68 27.31 23.94 3.37
N LYS A 69 28.03 24.95 2.87
CA LYS A 69 29.46 25.06 2.98
C LYS A 69 29.86 24.84 4.45
N GLN A 70 30.50 23.72 4.78
CA GLN A 70 30.98 23.45 6.13
C GLN A 70 31.99 24.52 6.53
N GLN A 71 31.86 25.02 7.75
CA GLN A 71 32.87 25.89 8.33
C GLN A 71 34.19 25.15 8.45
N PRO A 72 35.34 25.82 8.33
CA PRO A 72 36.68 25.19 8.20
C PRO A 72 37.11 24.31 9.37
N ASN A 73 36.34 24.19 10.43
CA ASN A 73 36.74 23.51 11.68
C ASN A 73 36.19 22.10 11.85
N ASP A 74 35.39 21.54 10.89
CA ASP A 74 34.93 20.16 10.97
C ASP A 74 35.95 19.19 10.35
N PHE A 75 36.71 18.54 11.17
CA PHE A 75 37.77 17.58 10.81
C PHE A 75 37.29 16.22 10.29
N SER A 76 36.01 16.01 10.00
CA SER A 76 35.50 14.73 9.51
C SER A 76 35.32 14.73 7.98
N SER A 77 36.17 13.97 7.30
CA SER A 77 36.14 13.54 5.90
C SER A 77 36.36 14.63 4.82
N SER A 78 37.64 14.92 4.58
CA SER A 78 38.09 15.92 3.60
C SER A 78 37.73 15.63 2.12
N GLN A 79 37.40 14.41 1.75
CA GLN A 79 37.04 14.03 0.38
C GLN A 79 35.58 14.29 0.05
N HIS A 80 34.64 13.85 0.89
CA HIS A 80 33.20 14.09 0.70
C HIS A 80 32.84 15.58 0.66
N SER A 81 33.48 16.39 1.48
CA SER A 81 33.26 17.85 1.52
C SER A 81 33.71 18.56 0.25
N ARG A 82 34.73 18.04 -0.45
CA ARG A 82 35.18 18.61 -1.72
C ARG A 82 34.24 18.29 -2.87
N ASP A 83 33.74 17.07 -2.92
CA ASP A 83 32.81 16.62 -3.94
C ASP A 83 31.46 17.34 -3.80
N ASP A 84 30.96 17.50 -2.59
CA ASP A 84 29.72 18.24 -2.31
C ASP A 84 29.83 19.72 -2.74
N ASN A 85 30.98 20.38 -2.50
CA ASN A 85 31.20 21.76 -2.94
C ASN A 85 31.31 21.87 -4.46
N ARG A 86 31.91 20.88 -5.15
CA ARG A 86 31.98 20.83 -6.59
C ARG A 86 30.60 20.75 -7.23
N LEU A 87 29.77 19.83 -6.78
CA LEU A 87 28.42 19.63 -7.31
C LEU A 87 27.50 20.84 -7.05
N ARG A 88 27.62 21.46 -5.88
CA ARG A 88 26.92 22.70 -5.58
C ARG A 88 27.34 23.83 -6.53
N HIS A 89 28.62 23.97 -6.75
CA HIS A 89 29.17 24.98 -7.70
C HIS A 89 28.73 24.71 -9.14
N GLU A 90 28.70 23.45 -9.56
CA GLU A 90 28.19 23.04 -10.87
C GLU A 90 26.71 23.37 -11.05
N PHE A 91 25.87 23.12 -10.04
CA PHE A 91 24.46 23.52 -10.02
C PHE A 91 24.30 25.03 -10.17
N LEU A 92 25.05 25.85 -9.41
CA LEU A 92 25.02 27.31 -9.50
C LEU A 92 25.51 27.83 -10.86
N ARG A 93 26.55 27.21 -11.41
CA ARG A 93 27.03 27.54 -12.77
C ARG A 93 25.97 27.26 -13.83
N THR A 94 25.25 26.17 -13.68
CA THR A 94 24.16 25.83 -14.60
C THR A 94 23.03 26.86 -14.54
N ILE A 95 22.63 27.32 -13.35
CA ILE A 95 21.66 28.40 -13.17
C ILE A 95 22.17 29.69 -13.82
N MET A 96 23.44 30.03 -13.59
CA MET A 96 24.08 31.20 -14.18
C MET A 96 24.38 31.01 -15.67
N GLY A 97 24.14 29.82 -16.27
CA GLY A 97 24.39 29.51 -17.70
C GLY A 97 25.85 29.55 -18.12
N LEU A 98 26.69 29.29 -17.18
CA LEU A 98 28.11 29.09 -17.49
C LEU A 98 28.33 27.67 -18.02
N PRO A 99 29.22 27.44 -18.96
CA PRO A 99 29.51 26.10 -19.48
C PRO A 99 29.95 25.16 -18.35
N GLY A 100 29.51 23.91 -18.40
CA GLY A 100 29.93 22.90 -17.47
C GLY A 100 31.43 22.72 -17.40
N SER A 101 31.98 22.34 -16.25
CA SER A 101 33.36 21.95 -16.12
C SER A 101 33.58 20.58 -16.76
N ASP A 102 34.60 20.39 -17.59
CA ASP A 102 34.95 19.07 -18.13
C ASP A 102 35.21 18.07 -16.97
N PRO A 103 34.65 16.86 -17.02
CA PRO A 103 34.74 15.85 -15.94
C PRO A 103 36.15 15.23 -15.83
N GLY A 104 37.21 15.96 -16.04
CA GLY A 104 38.58 15.46 -15.92
C GLY A 104 39.60 16.54 -15.55
N THR A 105 39.17 17.78 -15.46
CA THR A 105 40.06 18.88 -15.09
C THR A 105 39.95 19.15 -13.60
N THR A 106 41.05 18.95 -12.89
CA THR A 106 41.22 19.46 -11.52
C THR A 106 40.86 20.94 -11.52
N SER A 107 39.88 21.35 -10.68
CA SER A 107 39.36 22.71 -10.59
C SER A 107 40.48 23.74 -10.59
N ASP A 108 40.60 24.50 -11.69
CA ASP A 108 41.50 25.65 -11.77
C ASP A 108 40.94 26.74 -10.85
N PRO A 109 41.64 27.09 -9.74
CA PRO A 109 41.14 28.11 -8.81
C PRO A 109 40.82 29.45 -9.48
N ALA A 110 41.50 29.75 -10.62
CA ALA A 110 41.24 30.96 -11.38
C ALA A 110 39.95 30.88 -12.24
N ALA A 111 39.48 29.66 -12.57
CA ALA A 111 38.20 29.45 -13.26
C ALA A 111 37.04 29.57 -12.27
N ASP A 112 37.26 29.12 -11.05
CA ASP A 112 36.28 29.22 -9.94
C ASP A 112 36.07 30.69 -9.53
N GLU A 113 37.15 31.48 -9.46
CA GLU A 113 37.10 32.91 -9.12
C GLU A 113 36.42 33.74 -10.24
N ARG A 114 36.66 33.38 -11.51
CA ARG A 114 35.95 33.97 -12.65
C ARG A 114 34.46 33.64 -12.68
N SER A 115 34.08 32.45 -12.29
CA SER A 115 32.66 32.05 -12.19
C SER A 115 31.94 32.81 -11.08
N ARG A 116 32.60 33.05 -9.96
CA ARG A 116 32.02 33.81 -8.81
C ARG A 116 31.90 35.31 -9.07
N SER A 117 32.67 35.84 -10.01
CA SER A 117 32.59 37.24 -10.43
C SER A 117 31.64 37.47 -11.61
N HIS A 118 30.99 36.42 -12.09
CA HIS A 118 30.07 36.50 -13.22
C HIS A 118 28.76 37.18 -12.85
N ARG A 119 28.33 38.13 -13.66
CA ARG A 119 27.10 38.91 -13.54
C ARG A 119 26.30 38.78 -14.83
N ILE A 120 24.99 38.62 -14.71
CA ILE A 120 24.07 38.51 -15.83
C ILE A 120 23.09 39.68 -15.76
N PRO A 121 22.88 40.43 -16.88
CA PRO A 121 21.79 41.40 -16.93
C PRO A 121 20.43 40.76 -16.53
N ARG A 122 19.65 41.47 -15.75
CA ARG A 122 18.34 41.02 -15.26
C ARG A 122 17.44 40.50 -16.39
N ASP A 123 17.39 41.18 -17.55
CA ASP A 123 16.58 40.78 -18.70
C ASP A 123 17.03 39.46 -19.31
N ASP A 124 18.35 39.22 -19.39
CA ASP A 124 18.91 37.95 -19.89
C ASP A 124 18.64 36.81 -18.92
N PHE A 125 18.67 37.07 -17.61
CA PHE A 125 18.32 36.09 -16.61
C PHE A 125 16.80 35.78 -16.63
N ALA A 126 15.94 36.78 -16.84
CA ALA A 126 14.50 36.60 -17.04
C ALA A 126 14.19 35.67 -18.22
N ALA A 127 14.92 35.85 -19.36
CA ALA A 127 14.79 34.97 -20.52
C ALA A 127 15.09 33.50 -20.15
N ARG A 128 16.10 33.25 -19.34
CA ARG A 128 16.42 31.90 -18.85
C ARG A 128 15.36 31.33 -17.92
N VAL A 129 14.82 32.15 -17.00
CA VAL A 129 13.72 31.71 -16.10
C VAL A 129 12.53 31.25 -16.92
N ARG A 130 12.20 31.89 -18.04
CA ARG A 130 11.15 31.44 -18.96
C ARG A 130 11.46 30.10 -19.61
N GLU A 131 12.75 29.87 -19.99
CA GLU A 131 13.17 28.57 -20.56
C GLU A 131 13.06 27.42 -19.60
N TRP A 132 13.12 27.64 -18.27
CA TRP A 132 13.01 26.58 -17.27
C TRP A 132 11.59 25.97 -17.19
N LYS A 133 10.58 26.63 -17.77
CA LYS A 133 9.19 26.14 -17.80
C LYS A 133 8.68 25.69 -16.42
N ILE A 134 8.94 26.50 -15.41
CA ILE A 134 8.50 26.21 -14.02
C ILE A 134 7.01 26.51 -13.91
N PRO A 135 6.19 25.60 -13.32
CA PRO A 135 4.76 25.83 -13.12
C PRO A 135 4.49 27.02 -12.19
N SER A 136 3.43 27.80 -12.50
CA SER A 136 3.01 28.93 -11.69
C SER A 136 2.49 28.49 -10.32
N LEU A 137 2.85 29.26 -9.27
CA LEU A 137 2.28 29.08 -7.92
C LEU A 137 0.77 29.25 -7.86
N LYS A 138 0.17 30.03 -8.77
CA LYS A 138 -1.27 30.27 -8.83
C LYS A 138 -2.02 29.02 -9.29
N GLN A 139 -1.48 28.29 -10.23
CA GLN A 139 -2.10 27.03 -10.71
C GLN A 139 -2.24 26.00 -9.62
N ASP A 140 -1.29 25.90 -8.71
CA ASP A 140 -1.36 24.99 -7.56
C ASP A 140 -2.54 25.29 -6.63
N LYS A 141 -2.95 26.56 -6.50
CA LYS A 141 -4.09 26.96 -5.68
C LYS A 141 -5.42 26.57 -6.32
N ASP A 142 -5.55 26.81 -7.62
CA ASP A 142 -6.78 26.55 -8.38
C ASP A 142 -7.08 25.05 -8.46
N SER A 143 -6.06 24.21 -8.61
CA SER A 143 -6.21 22.76 -8.63
C SER A 143 -6.67 22.19 -7.27
N GLU A 144 -6.22 22.78 -6.16
CA GLU A 144 -6.62 22.33 -4.81
C GLU A 144 -8.08 22.65 -4.49
N ASP A 145 -8.53 23.83 -4.86
CA ASP A 145 -9.91 24.24 -4.66
C ASP A 145 -10.85 23.43 -5.57
N SER A 146 -10.42 23.15 -6.80
CA SER A 146 -11.13 22.29 -7.73
C SER A 146 -11.34 20.87 -7.18
N GLN A 147 -10.34 20.24 -6.57
CA GLN A 147 -10.48 18.91 -5.99
C GLN A 147 -11.40 18.89 -4.75
N ARG A 148 -11.29 19.90 -3.88
CA ARG A 148 -12.20 20.02 -2.71
C ARG A 148 -13.65 20.17 -3.14
N ASP A 149 -13.88 20.89 -4.22
CA ASP A 149 -15.22 21.18 -4.72
C ASP A 149 -15.73 20.09 -5.69
N TYR A 150 -14.86 19.20 -6.21
CA TYR A 150 -15.27 18.13 -7.11
C TYR A 150 -16.46 17.35 -6.59
N ILE A 151 -16.39 16.82 -5.37
CA ILE A 151 -17.48 16.04 -4.76
C ILE A 151 -18.72 16.91 -4.50
N ARG A 152 -18.54 18.19 -4.17
CA ARG A 152 -19.66 19.11 -3.91
C ARG A 152 -20.47 19.42 -5.17
N HIS A 153 -19.80 19.51 -6.32
CA HIS A 153 -20.45 19.81 -7.62
C HIS A 153 -21.04 18.58 -8.29
N LEU A 154 -20.77 17.34 -7.77
CA LEU A 154 -21.39 16.13 -8.29
C LEU A 154 -22.91 16.16 -8.10
N ARG A 155 -23.65 15.65 -9.10
CA ARG A 155 -25.10 15.36 -8.95
C ARG A 155 -25.30 14.42 -7.75
N LEU A 156 -26.39 14.61 -7.01
CA LEU A 156 -26.67 13.83 -5.79
C LEU A 156 -26.55 12.31 -6.00
N SER A 157 -27.04 11.80 -7.14
CA SER A 157 -26.95 10.37 -7.45
C SER A 157 -25.53 9.86 -7.66
N ARG A 158 -24.62 10.69 -8.22
CA ARG A 158 -23.20 10.35 -8.37
C ARG A 158 -22.49 10.42 -7.01
N ARG A 159 -22.76 11.46 -6.22
CA ARG A 159 -22.22 11.64 -4.88
C ARG A 159 -22.62 10.47 -3.96
N LEU A 160 -23.88 10.05 -3.97
CA LEU A 160 -24.34 8.89 -3.21
C LEU A 160 -23.67 7.60 -3.66
N ARG A 161 -23.42 7.42 -4.96
CA ARG A 161 -22.70 6.25 -5.46
C ARG A 161 -21.24 6.24 -5.07
N ALA A 162 -20.54 7.37 -5.16
CA ALA A 162 -19.15 7.51 -4.73
C ALA A 162 -19.02 7.21 -3.23
N TYR A 163 -19.87 7.79 -2.42
CA TYR A 163 -19.96 7.51 -0.99
C TYR A 163 -20.23 6.02 -0.71
N TRP A 164 -21.18 5.42 -1.44
CA TRP A 164 -21.48 4.00 -1.30
C TRP A 164 -20.33 3.09 -1.73
N ALA A 165 -19.53 3.47 -2.72
CA ALA A 165 -18.39 2.69 -3.15
C ALA A 165 -17.32 2.57 -2.05
N VAL A 166 -17.15 3.61 -1.23
CA VAL A 166 -16.19 3.65 -0.12
C VAL A 166 -16.79 3.07 1.15
N HIS A 167 -18.01 3.52 1.53
CA HIS A 167 -18.65 3.20 2.82
C HIS A 167 -19.71 2.11 2.72
N GLY A 168 -20.13 1.75 1.50
CA GLY A 168 -21.21 0.78 1.29
C GLY A 168 -21.01 -0.57 1.94
N PRO A 169 -19.83 -1.21 1.84
CA PRO A 169 -19.54 -2.48 2.50
C PRO A 169 -19.72 -2.41 4.02
N GLU A 170 -19.24 -1.34 4.66
CA GLU A 170 -19.43 -1.13 6.11
C GLU A 170 -20.93 -0.96 6.44
N ILE A 171 -21.64 -0.12 5.70
CA ILE A 171 -23.07 0.13 5.91
C ILE A 171 -23.89 -1.15 5.72
N ALA A 172 -23.63 -1.92 4.67
CA ALA A 172 -24.31 -3.17 4.39
C ALA A 172 -24.07 -4.20 5.51
N PHE A 173 -22.84 -4.32 5.98
CA PHE A 173 -22.49 -5.19 7.10
C PHE A 173 -23.18 -4.76 8.40
N LEU A 174 -23.11 -3.46 8.75
CA LEU A 174 -23.78 -2.94 9.94
C LEU A 174 -25.31 -3.11 9.87
N ALA A 175 -25.92 -2.90 8.69
CA ALA A 175 -27.33 -3.13 8.47
C ALA A 175 -27.71 -4.61 8.66
N LEU A 176 -26.91 -5.55 8.15
CA LEU A 176 -27.10 -6.98 8.35
C LEU A 176 -27.02 -7.35 9.83
N VAL A 177 -25.99 -6.87 10.53
CA VAL A 177 -25.84 -7.10 11.98
C VAL A 177 -27.04 -6.54 12.76
N ALA A 178 -27.44 -5.30 12.46
CA ALA A 178 -28.60 -4.67 13.08
C ALA A 178 -29.90 -5.46 12.80
N ALA A 179 -30.11 -5.92 11.57
CA ALA A 179 -31.27 -6.73 11.21
C ALA A 179 -31.30 -8.05 11.99
N CYS A 180 -30.16 -8.74 12.11
CA CYS A 180 -30.07 -9.96 12.94
C CYS A 180 -30.38 -9.67 14.40
N ILE A 181 -29.84 -8.64 15.02
CA ILE A 181 -30.08 -8.23 16.39
C ILE A 181 -31.58 -7.92 16.58
N LEU A 182 -32.17 -7.10 15.72
CA LEU A 182 -33.55 -6.70 15.77
C LEU A 182 -34.49 -7.90 15.58
N ALA A 183 -34.20 -8.82 14.68
CA ALA A 183 -35.04 -10.01 14.45
C ALA A 183 -35.22 -10.83 15.72
N PHE A 184 -34.14 -11.10 16.48
CA PHE A 184 -34.22 -11.81 17.75
C PHE A 184 -34.93 -11.00 18.85
N GLY A 185 -34.70 -9.69 18.89
CA GLY A 185 -35.40 -8.78 19.79
C GLY A 185 -36.89 -8.76 19.55
N VAL A 186 -37.34 -8.60 18.30
CA VAL A 186 -38.74 -8.59 17.89
C VAL A 186 -39.37 -9.95 18.17
N TRP A 187 -38.69 -11.05 17.85
CA TRP A 187 -39.20 -12.40 18.14
C TRP A 187 -39.50 -12.57 19.64
N GLN A 188 -38.58 -12.19 20.51
CA GLN A 188 -38.79 -12.27 21.97
C GLN A 188 -39.88 -11.30 22.44
N CYS A 189 -39.90 -10.08 21.89
CA CYS A 189 -40.92 -9.08 22.18
C CYS A 189 -42.31 -9.64 21.87
N VAL A 190 -42.55 -10.14 20.67
CA VAL A 190 -43.83 -10.70 20.24
C VAL A 190 -44.22 -11.90 21.14
N LYS A 191 -43.29 -12.83 21.38
CA LYS A 191 -43.54 -14.00 22.22
C LYS A 191 -44.04 -13.62 23.60
N TYR A 192 -43.36 -12.75 24.33
CA TYR A 192 -43.70 -12.39 25.70
C TYR A 192 -44.78 -11.32 25.80
N ALA A 193 -45.05 -10.55 24.75
CA ALA A 193 -46.17 -9.62 24.69
C ALA A 193 -47.50 -10.29 24.33
N THR A 194 -47.49 -11.36 23.53
CA THR A 194 -48.71 -12.05 23.12
C THR A 194 -49.13 -13.15 24.12
N GLN A 195 -48.17 -13.84 24.74
CA GLN A 195 -48.48 -14.90 25.72
C GLN A 195 -48.85 -14.29 27.07
N THR A 196 -50.15 -14.26 27.35
CA THR A 196 -50.73 -13.60 28.53
C THR A 196 -50.23 -14.16 29.85
N GLN A 197 -49.93 -15.46 29.95
CA GLN A 197 -49.41 -16.13 31.14
C GLN A 197 -48.15 -15.48 31.71
N TYR A 198 -47.19 -15.14 30.86
CA TYR A 198 -45.93 -14.49 31.31
C TYR A 198 -46.19 -13.07 31.85
N ARG A 199 -47.10 -12.31 31.22
CA ARG A 199 -47.44 -10.98 31.69
C ARG A 199 -48.27 -11.03 32.98
N ALA A 200 -49.12 -12.02 33.14
CA ALA A 200 -49.89 -12.19 34.33
C ALA A 200 -49.02 -12.52 35.56
N GLY A 201 -48.02 -13.38 35.40
CA GLY A 201 -47.09 -13.77 36.48
C GLY A 201 -45.99 -12.73 36.74
N PHE A 202 -45.43 -12.14 35.68
CA PHE A 202 -44.19 -11.31 35.74
C PHE A 202 -44.41 -9.85 35.34
N GLY A 203 -45.58 -9.42 34.95
CA GLY A 203 -45.90 -8.07 34.50
C GLY A 203 -45.23 -7.69 33.16
N TRP A 204 -45.32 -6.44 32.76
CA TRP A 204 -44.67 -5.91 31.53
C TRP A 204 -43.16 -5.90 31.60
N GLY A 205 -42.57 -5.97 32.80
CA GLY A 205 -41.11 -6.04 32.97
C GLY A 205 -40.49 -7.25 32.31
N VAL A 206 -41.20 -8.38 32.22
CA VAL A 206 -40.71 -9.57 31.52
C VAL A 206 -40.61 -9.35 30.02
N VAL A 207 -41.50 -8.57 29.42
CA VAL A 207 -41.47 -8.25 27.99
C VAL A 207 -40.22 -7.42 27.70
N MET A 208 -39.96 -6.34 28.48
CA MET A 208 -38.76 -5.52 28.33
C MET A 208 -37.48 -6.34 28.52
N ALA A 209 -37.41 -7.14 29.59
CA ALA A 209 -36.26 -7.97 29.90
C ALA A 209 -35.96 -8.99 28.79
N LYS A 210 -36.99 -9.69 28.32
CA LYS A 210 -36.84 -10.75 27.30
C LYS A 210 -36.58 -10.18 25.90
N THR A 211 -37.17 -9.04 25.57
CA THR A 211 -36.83 -8.32 24.34
C THR A 211 -35.33 -7.95 24.33
N SER A 212 -34.85 -7.33 25.42
CA SER A 212 -33.43 -6.99 25.58
C SER A 212 -32.54 -8.23 25.57
N ALA A 213 -32.96 -9.35 26.16
CA ALA A 213 -32.23 -10.62 26.06
C ALA A 213 -32.14 -11.13 24.60
N GLY A 214 -33.23 -11.00 23.83
CA GLY A 214 -33.21 -11.33 22.40
C GLY A 214 -32.21 -10.51 21.62
N LEU A 215 -32.16 -9.19 21.86
CA LEU A 215 -31.15 -8.29 21.27
C LEU A 215 -29.72 -8.73 21.66
N LEU A 216 -29.51 -9.16 22.91
CA LEU A 216 -28.19 -9.57 23.41
C LEU A 216 -27.66 -10.85 22.77
N TYR A 217 -28.49 -11.77 22.27
CA TYR A 217 -28.02 -13.01 21.65
C TYR A 217 -27.04 -12.73 20.48
N MET A 218 -27.48 -11.97 19.50
CA MET A 218 -26.66 -11.62 18.36
C MET A 218 -25.61 -10.56 18.69
N THR A 219 -25.91 -9.66 19.62
CA THR A 219 -24.93 -8.63 20.01
C THR A 219 -23.69 -9.26 20.62
N PHE A 220 -23.80 -10.20 21.55
CA PHE A 220 -22.64 -10.90 22.12
C PHE A 220 -21.96 -11.85 21.13
N PHE A 221 -22.72 -12.48 20.25
CA PHE A 221 -22.17 -13.31 19.18
C PHE A 221 -21.20 -12.49 18.31
N PHE A 222 -21.66 -11.35 17.78
CA PHE A 222 -20.82 -10.49 16.95
C PHE A 222 -19.73 -9.77 17.74
N LEU A 223 -19.97 -9.43 19.01
CA LEU A 223 -18.99 -8.81 19.89
C LEU A 223 -17.75 -9.70 20.06
N LEU A 224 -17.94 -10.98 20.35
CA LEU A 224 -16.83 -11.93 20.48
C LEU A 224 -16.19 -12.25 19.14
N LEU A 225 -17.00 -12.45 18.10
CA LEU A 225 -16.51 -12.77 16.76
C LEU A 225 -15.64 -11.64 16.16
N SER A 226 -15.93 -10.37 16.49
CA SER A 226 -15.19 -9.21 16.01
C SER A 226 -13.71 -9.22 16.35
N MET A 227 -13.31 -9.98 17.38
CA MET A 227 -11.92 -10.08 17.84
C MET A 227 -11.18 -11.30 17.29
N SER A 228 -11.84 -12.10 16.44
CA SER A 228 -11.24 -13.27 15.81
C SER A 228 -10.48 -12.90 14.53
N ARG A 229 -9.16 -12.93 14.59
CA ARG A 229 -8.27 -12.48 13.51
C ARG A 229 -7.98 -13.57 12.49
N TYR A 230 -7.75 -14.80 12.92
CA TYR A 230 -7.52 -15.92 11.99
C TYR A 230 -8.79 -16.25 11.21
N PHE A 231 -9.93 -16.17 11.86
CA PHE A 231 -11.21 -16.31 11.18
C PHE A 231 -11.42 -15.21 10.12
N SER A 232 -11.15 -13.96 10.46
CA SER A 232 -11.24 -12.84 9.50
C SER A 232 -10.28 -13.01 8.34
N THR A 233 -9.03 -13.44 8.58
CA THR A 233 -8.03 -13.73 7.53
C THR A 233 -8.50 -14.86 6.60
N TRP A 234 -9.12 -15.91 7.16
CA TRP A 234 -9.69 -17.00 6.37
C TRP A 234 -10.88 -16.54 5.52
N MET A 235 -11.78 -15.75 6.08
CA MET A 235 -12.94 -15.20 5.37
C MET A 235 -12.55 -14.23 4.24
N ARG A 236 -11.47 -13.48 4.39
CA ARG A 236 -10.93 -12.58 3.36
C ARG A 236 -10.54 -13.27 2.06
N ARG A 237 -10.23 -14.56 2.10
CA ARG A 237 -9.91 -15.33 0.89
C ARG A 237 -11.10 -15.41 -0.08
N SER A 238 -12.33 -15.26 0.42
CA SER A 238 -13.53 -15.20 -0.42
C SER A 238 -13.76 -13.78 -0.95
N TYR A 239 -13.73 -13.62 -2.26
CA TYR A 239 -14.05 -12.36 -2.93
C TYR A 239 -15.41 -11.79 -2.52
N TYR A 240 -16.45 -12.63 -2.51
CA TYR A 240 -17.80 -12.22 -2.20
C TYR A 240 -17.93 -11.69 -0.78
N ILE A 241 -17.27 -12.34 0.19
CA ILE A 241 -17.31 -11.92 1.59
C ILE A 241 -16.51 -10.64 1.81
N SER A 242 -15.31 -10.55 1.24
CA SER A 242 -14.44 -9.36 1.36
C SER A 242 -15.06 -8.10 0.78
N ARG A 243 -15.96 -8.26 -0.21
CA ARG A 243 -16.68 -7.14 -0.81
C ARG A 243 -17.70 -6.50 0.14
N PHE A 244 -18.29 -7.29 1.07
CA PHE A 244 -19.35 -6.82 1.96
C PHE A 244 -18.91 -6.58 3.41
N VAL A 245 -17.78 -7.13 3.82
CA VAL A 245 -17.28 -7.01 5.19
C VAL A 245 -15.90 -6.36 5.17
N ASN A 246 -15.81 -5.15 5.67
CA ASN A 246 -14.53 -4.49 5.91
C ASN A 246 -13.95 -4.94 7.26
N TRP A 247 -13.06 -5.92 7.22
CA TRP A 247 -12.44 -6.52 8.40
C TRP A 247 -11.48 -5.57 9.14
N ASP A 248 -11.03 -4.52 8.48
CA ASP A 248 -10.06 -3.56 9.04
C ASP A 248 -10.72 -2.65 10.06
N LEU A 249 -12.04 -2.48 9.95
CA LEU A 249 -12.87 -1.76 10.92
C LEU A 249 -13.31 -2.60 12.12
N SER A 250 -12.76 -3.81 12.31
CA SER A 250 -13.17 -4.73 13.39
C SER A 250 -13.06 -4.10 14.77
N GLN A 251 -12.06 -3.26 15.03
CA GLN A 251 -11.90 -2.57 16.31
C GLN A 251 -12.96 -1.50 16.51
N SER A 252 -13.26 -0.67 15.52
CA SER A 252 -14.32 0.34 15.56
C SER A 252 -15.69 -0.32 15.75
N PHE A 253 -15.92 -1.42 15.03
CA PHE A 253 -17.13 -2.25 15.19
C PHE A 253 -17.25 -2.82 16.60
N HIS A 254 -16.14 -3.38 17.15
CA HIS A 254 -16.10 -3.92 18.51
C HIS A 254 -16.52 -2.88 19.56
N ILE A 255 -16.04 -1.65 19.44
CA ILE A 255 -16.40 -0.55 20.35
C ILE A 255 -17.90 -0.23 20.23
N LYS A 256 -18.40 -0.06 19.01
CA LYS A 256 -19.82 0.29 18.77
C LYS A 256 -20.76 -0.81 19.31
N ILE A 257 -20.45 -2.08 19.05
CA ILE A 257 -21.31 -3.19 19.49
C ILE A 257 -21.19 -3.45 21.00
N SER A 258 -20.05 -3.17 21.64
CA SER A 258 -19.91 -3.29 23.10
C SER A 258 -20.75 -2.24 23.83
N ILE A 259 -20.86 -1.02 23.29
CA ILE A 259 -21.78 0.00 23.81
C ILE A 259 -23.23 -0.47 23.71
N ALA A 260 -23.63 -1.01 22.55
CA ALA A 260 -24.96 -1.59 22.37
C ALA A 260 -25.23 -2.75 23.35
N ALA A 261 -24.26 -3.63 23.55
CA ALA A 261 -24.34 -4.73 24.52
C ALA A 261 -24.58 -4.21 25.93
N LEU A 262 -23.85 -3.19 26.37
CA LEU A 262 -23.99 -2.59 27.70
C LEU A 262 -25.38 -1.95 27.87
N VAL A 263 -25.88 -1.24 26.86
CA VAL A 263 -27.24 -0.65 26.87
C VAL A 263 -28.31 -1.75 27.00
N PHE A 264 -28.22 -2.78 26.16
CA PHE A 264 -29.22 -3.86 26.19
C PHE A 264 -29.14 -4.68 27.47
N ALA A 265 -27.95 -4.94 28.03
CA ALA A 265 -27.78 -5.62 29.31
C ALA A 265 -28.36 -4.81 30.46
N THR A 266 -28.19 -3.48 30.42
CA THR A 266 -28.83 -2.57 31.42
C THR A 266 -30.34 -2.58 31.34
N LEU A 267 -30.91 -2.49 30.13
CA LEU A 267 -32.37 -2.57 29.93
C LEU A 267 -32.93 -3.95 30.37
N HIS A 268 -32.16 -5.02 30.10
CA HIS A 268 -32.51 -6.38 30.59
C HIS A 268 -32.56 -6.43 32.11
N ALA A 269 -31.56 -5.90 32.79
CA ALA A 269 -31.48 -5.86 34.24
C ALA A 269 -32.60 -4.99 34.85
N ILE A 270 -32.85 -3.79 34.29
CA ILE A 270 -33.97 -2.92 34.71
C ILE A 270 -35.29 -3.67 34.58
N GLY A 271 -35.56 -4.33 33.45
CA GLY A 271 -36.76 -5.09 33.22
C GLY A 271 -36.98 -6.20 34.24
N HIS A 272 -35.93 -6.86 34.68
CA HIS A 272 -36.01 -7.86 35.75
C HIS A 272 -36.10 -7.25 37.13
N LEU A 273 -35.16 -6.42 37.53
CA LEU A 273 -35.04 -5.91 38.89
C LEU A 273 -36.18 -4.96 39.29
N THR A 274 -36.55 -4.01 38.43
CA THR A 274 -37.61 -3.05 38.73
C THR A 274 -38.99 -3.50 38.25
N GLY A 275 -39.05 -4.45 37.31
CA GLY A 275 -40.27 -4.92 36.69
C GLY A 275 -40.65 -6.32 37.12
N SER A 276 -40.09 -7.38 36.50
CA SER A 276 -40.62 -8.74 36.66
C SER A 276 -40.40 -9.32 38.04
N PHE A 277 -39.28 -9.10 38.72
CA PHE A 277 -39.04 -9.62 40.07
C PHE A 277 -39.91 -8.93 41.10
N TYR A 278 -40.10 -7.61 40.95
CA TYR A 278 -40.99 -6.85 41.80
C TYR A 278 -42.45 -7.29 41.64
N HIS A 279 -42.94 -7.48 40.41
CA HIS A 279 -44.30 -7.94 40.12
C HIS A 279 -44.54 -9.37 40.64
N ALA A 280 -43.63 -10.30 40.39
CA ALA A 280 -43.71 -11.69 40.75
C ALA A 280 -43.60 -11.95 42.27
N SER A 281 -42.91 -11.08 43.01
CA SER A 281 -42.77 -11.20 44.48
C SER A 281 -44.01 -10.78 45.27
N ARG A 282 -45.01 -10.20 44.61
CA ARG A 282 -46.26 -9.82 45.25
C ARG A 282 -47.09 -11.06 45.58
N PRO A 283 -47.63 -11.19 46.81
CA PRO A 283 -48.43 -12.36 47.22
C PRO A 283 -49.61 -12.64 46.26
N ALA A 284 -50.30 -11.60 45.79
CA ALA A 284 -51.37 -11.66 44.81
C ALA A 284 -51.04 -12.31 43.45
N ASN A 285 -49.79 -12.43 43.12
CA ASN A 285 -49.36 -13.00 41.82
C ASN A 285 -48.75 -14.41 42.00
N ARG A 286 -48.68 -14.94 43.24
CA ARG A 286 -47.93 -16.18 43.50
C ARG A 286 -48.49 -17.38 42.73
N ASP A 287 -49.81 -17.57 42.64
CA ASP A 287 -50.43 -18.67 41.89
C ASP A 287 -50.11 -18.50 40.35
N ARG A 288 -50.21 -17.30 39.81
CA ARG A 288 -49.88 -17.02 38.39
C ARG A 288 -48.42 -17.28 38.07
N VAL A 289 -47.56 -17.03 39.04
CA VAL A 289 -46.11 -17.34 38.89
C VAL A 289 -45.90 -18.84 38.97
N ALA A 290 -46.59 -19.54 39.87
CA ALA A 290 -46.53 -20.99 40.01
C ALA A 290 -47.01 -21.70 38.73
N ASP A 291 -48.07 -21.21 38.08
CA ASP A 291 -48.54 -21.72 36.78
C ASP A 291 -47.47 -21.64 35.69
N VAL A 292 -46.68 -20.57 35.71
CA VAL A 292 -45.59 -20.38 34.70
C VAL A 292 -44.33 -21.19 35.02
N LEU A 293 -44.02 -21.37 36.32
CA LEU A 293 -42.81 -22.07 36.77
C LEU A 293 -43.04 -23.57 36.99
N GLY A 294 -44.26 -24.06 36.76
CA GLY A 294 -44.57 -25.49 36.82
C GLY A 294 -44.82 -26.03 38.23
N GLY A 295 -45.17 -25.18 39.22
CA GLY A 295 -45.56 -25.56 40.58
C GLY A 295 -45.24 -24.50 41.64
N PRO A 296 -45.97 -24.50 42.76
CA PRO A 296 -45.73 -23.53 43.84
C PRO A 296 -44.41 -23.71 44.57
N GLU A 297 -43.76 -24.86 44.47
CA GLU A 297 -42.46 -25.20 45.03
C GLU A 297 -41.31 -24.46 44.24
N ASN A 298 -41.58 -24.12 42.99
CA ASN A 298 -40.62 -23.45 42.14
C ASN A 298 -40.66 -21.91 42.26
N VAL A 299 -41.60 -21.37 43.05
CA VAL A 299 -41.74 -19.91 43.26
C VAL A 299 -40.71 -19.43 44.28
N PRO A 300 -39.77 -18.54 43.93
CA PRO A 300 -38.71 -18.11 44.85
C PRO A 300 -39.24 -17.43 46.15
N GLY A 301 -40.40 -16.78 46.10
CA GLY A 301 -41.01 -16.11 47.25
C GLY A 301 -40.75 -14.58 47.26
N PRO A 302 -40.15 -14.02 48.32
CA PRO A 302 -39.95 -12.57 48.41
C PRO A 302 -38.93 -12.07 47.38
N TYR A 303 -38.96 -10.76 47.11
CA TYR A 303 -38.09 -10.11 46.10
C TYR A 303 -36.60 -10.53 46.20
N ALA A 304 -36.06 -10.54 47.42
CA ALA A 304 -34.68 -10.93 47.64
C ALA A 304 -34.35 -12.38 47.17
N ALA A 305 -35.34 -13.27 47.23
CA ALA A 305 -35.17 -14.65 46.76
C ALA A 305 -35.04 -14.70 45.22
N TYR A 306 -35.77 -13.87 44.47
CA TYR A 306 -35.61 -13.78 43.03
C TYR A 306 -34.21 -13.27 42.62
N VAL A 307 -33.70 -12.26 43.35
CA VAL A 307 -32.34 -11.76 43.11
C VAL A 307 -31.28 -12.82 43.48
N ARG A 308 -31.55 -13.67 44.46
CA ARG A 308 -30.62 -14.76 44.88
C ARG A 308 -30.71 -16.02 44.02
N THR A 309 -31.61 -16.10 43.06
CA THR A 309 -31.57 -17.19 42.05
C THR A 309 -30.25 -17.16 41.25
N LEU A 310 -29.89 -18.31 40.69
CA LEU A 310 -28.68 -18.40 39.83
C LEU A 310 -28.64 -17.31 38.75
N PRO A 311 -29.72 -17.09 37.96
CA PRO A 311 -29.68 -16.00 36.98
C PRO A 311 -29.67 -14.61 37.61
N GLY A 312 -30.27 -14.41 38.78
CA GLY A 312 -30.25 -13.13 39.49
C GLY A 312 -28.84 -12.75 39.92
N ILE A 313 -28.13 -13.64 40.65
CA ILE A 313 -26.76 -13.38 41.11
C ILE A 313 -25.81 -13.26 39.95
N THR A 314 -25.79 -14.23 39.04
CA THR A 314 -24.86 -14.22 37.91
C THR A 314 -25.09 -13.04 36.99
N GLY A 315 -26.34 -12.63 36.75
CA GLY A 315 -26.70 -11.49 35.93
C GLY A 315 -26.25 -10.17 36.54
N VAL A 316 -26.51 -9.94 37.84
CA VAL A 316 -26.06 -8.72 38.52
C VAL A 316 -24.52 -8.64 38.58
N THR A 317 -23.86 -9.76 38.91
CA THR A 317 -22.37 -9.80 38.96
C THR A 317 -21.76 -9.58 37.58
N ALA A 318 -22.29 -10.21 36.52
CA ALA A 318 -21.83 -10.03 35.15
C ALA A 318 -21.98 -8.56 34.67
N LEU A 319 -23.16 -7.97 34.94
CA LEU A 319 -23.40 -6.57 34.57
C LEU A 319 -22.48 -5.59 35.32
N SER A 320 -22.30 -5.80 36.65
CA SER A 320 -21.38 -4.99 37.44
C SER A 320 -19.95 -5.09 36.92
N SER A 321 -19.49 -6.31 36.61
CA SER A 321 -18.19 -6.56 36.03
C SER A 321 -18.07 -5.93 34.63
N PHE A 322 -19.16 -5.93 33.85
CA PHE A 322 -19.19 -5.29 32.52
C PHE A 322 -19.09 -3.76 32.61
N TYR A 323 -19.74 -3.14 33.62
CA TYR A 323 -19.53 -1.72 33.89
C TYR A 323 -18.09 -1.38 34.29
N ILE A 324 -17.46 -2.21 35.14
CA ILE A 324 -16.05 -2.03 35.52
C ILE A 324 -15.15 -2.13 34.28
N LEU A 325 -15.38 -3.16 33.43
CA LEU A 325 -14.65 -3.32 32.18
C LEU A 325 -14.83 -2.10 31.25
N ALA A 326 -16.08 -1.60 31.14
CA ALA A 326 -16.36 -0.43 30.31
C ALA A 326 -15.67 0.85 30.84
N LEU A 327 -15.66 1.06 32.16
CA LEU A 327 -14.96 2.19 32.78
C LEU A 327 -13.44 2.12 32.53
N LEU A 328 -12.84 0.95 32.69
CA LEU A 328 -11.42 0.73 32.40
C LEU A 328 -11.08 0.82 30.91
N SER A 329 -12.10 0.72 30.02
CA SER A 329 -11.94 0.81 28.58
C SER A 329 -12.14 2.23 28.04
N LEU A 330 -12.43 3.21 28.88
CA LEU A 330 -12.61 4.61 28.47
C LEU A 330 -11.33 5.16 27.81
N PRO A 331 -11.44 6.02 26.78
CA PRO A 331 -10.28 6.60 26.09
C PRO A 331 -9.28 7.27 27.05
N LYS A 332 -9.77 7.94 28.10
CA LYS A 332 -8.92 8.58 29.11
C LYS A 332 -8.04 7.57 29.86
N VAL A 333 -8.60 6.41 30.25
CA VAL A 333 -7.85 5.34 30.95
C VAL A 333 -6.86 4.70 29.98
N ARG A 334 -7.30 4.40 28.76
CA ARG A 334 -6.44 3.79 27.74
C ARG A 334 -5.25 4.69 27.37
N ASN A 335 -5.45 6.02 27.26
CA ASN A 335 -4.39 6.97 26.96
C ASN A 335 -3.48 7.21 28.17
N TRP A 336 -4.02 7.13 29.41
CA TRP A 336 -3.22 7.28 30.61
C TRP A 336 -2.31 6.06 30.85
N ASN A 337 -2.87 4.83 30.79
CA ASN A 337 -2.08 3.59 30.91
C ASN A 337 -2.78 2.45 30.17
N TYR A 338 -2.19 2.04 29.04
CA TYR A 338 -2.72 0.98 28.21
C TYR A 338 -2.69 -0.40 28.88
N GLU A 339 -1.75 -0.67 29.78
CA GLU A 339 -1.65 -1.93 30.51
C GLU A 339 -2.79 -2.10 31.51
N VAL A 340 -3.19 -1.02 32.19
CA VAL A 340 -4.38 -0.99 33.06
C VAL A 340 -5.63 -1.30 32.25
N PHE A 341 -5.79 -0.70 31.09
CA PHE A 341 -6.89 -1.05 30.16
C PHE A 341 -6.85 -2.53 29.80
N GLN A 342 -5.70 -3.05 29.40
CA GLN A 342 -5.55 -4.42 28.94
C GLN A 342 -5.78 -5.43 30.07
N LEU A 343 -5.27 -5.18 31.26
CA LEU A 343 -5.49 -6.00 32.46
C LEU A 343 -6.96 -5.98 32.87
N GLY A 344 -7.59 -4.78 32.87
CA GLY A 344 -9.02 -4.64 33.11
C GLY A 344 -9.86 -5.39 32.09
N HIS A 345 -9.40 -5.44 30.83
CA HIS A 345 -10.11 -6.16 29.75
C HIS A 345 -10.12 -7.69 29.93
N LEU A 346 -9.22 -8.27 30.76
CA LEU A 346 -9.24 -9.68 31.13
C LEU A 346 -10.49 -10.05 31.93
N LEU A 347 -11.21 -9.08 32.50
CA LEU A 347 -12.52 -9.30 33.10
C LEU A 347 -13.54 -9.93 32.12
N MET A 348 -13.26 -9.84 30.80
CA MET A 348 -14.11 -10.48 29.79
C MET A 348 -14.25 -12.00 30.02
N TYR A 349 -13.21 -12.71 30.51
CA TYR A 349 -13.23 -14.13 30.73
C TYR A 349 -14.20 -14.53 31.85
N PRO A 350 -14.12 -13.95 33.08
CA PRO A 350 -15.11 -14.23 34.11
C PRO A 350 -16.52 -13.75 33.72
N ILE A 351 -16.66 -12.63 32.95
CA ILE A 351 -17.95 -12.20 32.42
C ILE A 351 -18.57 -13.28 31.52
N ILE A 352 -17.80 -13.85 30.58
CA ILE A 352 -18.25 -14.93 29.71
C ILE A 352 -18.68 -16.14 30.54
N GLY A 353 -17.88 -16.53 31.53
CA GLY A 353 -18.24 -17.62 32.47
C GLY A 353 -19.55 -17.37 33.21
N LEU A 354 -19.73 -16.16 33.74
CA LEU A 354 -20.98 -15.75 34.42
C LEU A 354 -22.18 -15.75 33.46
N MET A 355 -22.01 -15.28 32.23
CA MET A 355 -23.04 -15.29 31.19
C MET A 355 -23.42 -16.72 30.77
N MET A 356 -22.44 -17.61 30.67
CA MET A 356 -22.72 -19.05 30.43
C MET A 356 -23.56 -19.63 31.57
N ALA A 357 -23.16 -19.40 32.81
CA ALA A 357 -23.93 -19.85 33.99
C ALA A 357 -25.33 -19.22 34.06
N HIS A 358 -25.43 -17.91 33.76
CA HIS A 358 -26.70 -17.19 33.66
C HIS A 358 -27.67 -17.84 32.67
N GLY A 359 -27.15 -18.27 31.54
CA GLY A 359 -27.88 -18.87 30.44
C GLY A 359 -28.36 -20.30 30.72
N THR A 360 -27.87 -21.01 31.74
CA THR A 360 -28.24 -22.40 32.05
C THR A 360 -29.52 -22.54 32.83
N ALA A 361 -30.04 -21.47 33.42
CA ALA A 361 -31.26 -21.53 34.25
C ALA A 361 -32.52 -21.69 33.41
N HIS A 362 -33.29 -22.70 33.72
CA HIS A 362 -34.53 -23.10 33.04
C HIS A 362 -35.77 -22.39 33.59
N LEU A 363 -35.73 -21.05 33.78
CA LEU A 363 -36.85 -20.38 34.44
C LEU A 363 -38.09 -20.16 33.54
N LEU A 364 -37.89 -19.54 32.37
CA LEU A 364 -39.00 -19.13 31.50
C LEU A 364 -38.85 -19.63 30.06
N GLN A 365 -37.70 -20.13 29.70
CA GLN A 365 -37.44 -20.68 28.37
C GLN A 365 -36.23 -21.61 28.39
N TRP A 366 -36.05 -22.38 27.32
CA TRP A 366 -34.89 -23.21 27.11
C TRP A 366 -33.62 -22.36 27.13
N PRO A 367 -32.48 -22.81 27.72
CA PRO A 367 -31.24 -22.07 27.79
C PRO A 367 -30.59 -21.94 26.42
N MET A 368 -30.92 -20.86 25.73
CA MET A 368 -30.46 -20.61 24.36
C MET A 368 -29.13 -19.84 24.31
N PHE A 369 -28.84 -18.97 25.26
CA PHE A 369 -27.77 -18.02 25.22
C PHE A 369 -26.37 -18.65 25.04
N GLY A 370 -26.16 -19.79 25.70
CA GLY A 370 -24.93 -20.57 25.60
C GLY A 370 -24.63 -21.01 24.17
N TYR A 371 -25.61 -21.32 23.34
CA TYR A 371 -25.38 -21.70 21.94
C TYR A 371 -24.80 -20.54 21.11
N PHE A 372 -25.26 -19.32 21.36
CA PHE A 372 -24.73 -18.13 20.67
C PHE A 372 -23.34 -17.75 21.13
N LEU A 373 -22.97 -18.05 22.39
CA LEU A 373 -21.64 -17.76 22.92
C LEU A 373 -20.61 -18.86 22.60
N ALA A 374 -21.04 -20.12 22.50
CA ALA A 374 -20.14 -21.27 22.41
C ALA A 374 -19.16 -21.16 21.21
N PHE A 375 -19.70 -20.96 20.02
CA PHE A 375 -18.86 -20.90 18.79
C PHE A 375 -17.85 -19.76 18.83
N PRO A 376 -18.23 -18.48 19.01
CA PRO A 376 -17.23 -17.39 18.98
C PRO A 376 -16.27 -17.47 20.17
N THR A 377 -16.69 -17.96 21.35
CA THR A 377 -15.81 -18.15 22.50
C THR A 377 -14.75 -19.21 22.21
N LEU A 378 -15.16 -20.38 21.69
CA LEU A 378 -14.24 -21.45 21.32
C LEU A 378 -13.24 -20.96 20.26
N LEU A 379 -13.72 -20.25 19.25
CA LEU A 379 -12.89 -19.70 18.19
C LEU A 379 -11.83 -18.76 18.76
N VAL A 380 -12.20 -17.81 19.60
CA VAL A 380 -11.27 -16.86 20.24
C VAL A 380 -10.26 -17.60 21.12
N LEU A 381 -10.67 -18.59 21.90
CA LEU A 381 -9.77 -19.39 22.74
C LEU A 381 -8.77 -20.19 21.91
N VAL A 382 -9.22 -20.86 20.85
CA VAL A 382 -8.34 -21.60 19.93
C VAL A 382 -7.35 -20.64 19.26
N GLU A 383 -7.81 -19.49 18.79
CA GLU A 383 -6.91 -18.48 18.21
C GLU A 383 -5.85 -17.98 19.19
N ARG A 384 -6.22 -17.81 20.47
CA ARG A 384 -5.26 -17.44 21.52
C ARG A 384 -4.20 -18.51 21.74
N LEU A 385 -4.61 -19.79 21.78
CA LEU A 385 -3.69 -20.92 21.91
C LEU A 385 -2.75 -21.03 20.70
N VAL A 386 -3.31 -20.94 19.49
CA VAL A 386 -2.53 -20.97 18.25
C VAL A 386 -1.52 -19.82 18.24
N ARG A 387 -1.92 -18.61 18.64
CA ARG A 387 -1.02 -17.45 18.70
C ARG A 387 0.16 -17.67 19.64
N VAL A 388 -0.06 -18.27 20.80
CA VAL A 388 1.01 -18.60 21.74
C VAL A 388 1.98 -19.62 21.14
N GLY A 389 1.45 -20.61 20.39
CA GLY A 389 2.25 -21.67 19.80
C GLY A 389 2.98 -21.28 18.50
N THR A 390 2.44 -20.31 17.74
CA THR A 390 2.99 -19.93 16.41
C THR A 390 3.68 -18.58 16.38
N GLY A 391 3.57 -17.79 17.44
CA GLY A 391 4.22 -16.48 17.53
C GLY A 391 5.74 -16.60 17.69
N PHE A 392 6.47 -15.75 16.98
CA PHE A 392 7.90 -15.60 17.19
C PHE A 392 8.13 -14.62 18.34
N HIS A 393 8.94 -15.01 19.31
CA HIS A 393 9.30 -14.20 20.46
C HIS A 393 10.81 -13.97 20.51
N LYS A 394 11.24 -12.78 20.90
CA LYS A 394 12.65 -12.40 21.06
C LYS A 394 13.48 -12.56 19.77
N ILE A 395 12.98 -12.03 18.68
CA ILE A 395 13.76 -11.88 17.46
C ILE A 395 14.56 -10.58 17.58
N ARG A 396 15.84 -10.63 17.27
CA ARG A 396 16.64 -9.40 17.18
C ARG A 396 16.23 -8.61 15.95
N ALA A 397 16.05 -7.33 16.12
CA ALA A 397 15.67 -6.38 15.08
C ALA A 397 16.48 -5.10 15.21
N THR A 398 16.80 -4.49 14.09
CA THR A 398 17.40 -3.18 14.02
C THR A 398 16.32 -2.13 13.88
N LEU A 399 16.26 -1.20 14.81
CA LEU A 399 15.43 -0.01 14.73
C LEU A 399 16.26 1.14 14.18
N LYS A 400 15.72 1.87 13.22
CA LYS A 400 16.32 3.06 12.62
C LYS A 400 15.28 4.19 12.60
N VAL A 401 15.62 5.34 13.13
CA VAL A 401 14.83 6.56 13.04
C VAL A 401 15.10 7.19 11.69
N LEU A 402 14.08 7.27 10.84
CA LEU A 402 14.20 7.85 9.49
C LEU A 402 14.02 9.36 9.55
N ASP A 403 13.03 9.81 10.31
CA ASP A 403 12.71 11.23 10.53
C ASP A 403 11.98 11.42 11.87
N GLY A 404 11.54 12.65 12.18
CA GLY A 404 10.82 12.95 13.42
C GLY A 404 9.50 12.22 13.62
N GLU A 405 8.91 11.67 12.54
CA GLU A 405 7.60 11.04 12.55
C GLU A 405 7.63 9.57 12.15
N THR A 406 8.80 8.99 11.78
CA THR A 406 8.85 7.64 11.19
C THR A 406 10.06 6.86 11.66
N VAL A 407 9.81 5.59 11.98
CA VAL A 407 10.85 4.61 12.29
C VAL A 407 10.76 3.41 11.35
N GLU A 408 11.91 2.84 11.03
CA GLU A 408 12.05 1.58 10.32
C GLU A 408 12.47 0.50 11.30
N ILE A 409 11.86 -0.67 11.20
CA ILE A 409 12.29 -1.87 11.92
C ILE A 409 12.61 -2.94 10.90
N THR A 410 13.85 -3.42 10.90
CA THR A 410 14.30 -4.54 10.07
C THR A 410 14.56 -5.76 10.96
N ALA A 411 13.95 -6.89 10.59
CA ALA A 411 14.09 -8.13 11.36
C ALA A 411 14.14 -9.35 10.44
N THR A 412 14.85 -10.42 10.89
CA THR A 412 14.95 -11.69 10.17
C THR A 412 14.20 -12.77 10.92
N ILE A 413 13.26 -13.42 10.24
CA ILE A 413 12.49 -14.54 10.78
C ILE A 413 13.37 -15.78 10.85
N PRO A 414 13.39 -16.49 11.98
CA PRO A 414 14.26 -17.66 12.17
C PRO A 414 13.83 -18.90 11.34
N SER A 415 12.57 -19.00 10.90
CA SER A 415 12.07 -20.19 10.22
C SER A 415 11.09 -19.89 9.08
N GLU A 416 11.41 -20.35 7.88
CA GLU A 416 10.52 -20.24 6.71
C GLU A 416 9.31 -21.17 6.78
N ARG A 417 9.35 -22.25 7.55
CA ARG A 417 8.24 -23.19 7.67
C ARG A 417 6.96 -22.54 8.16
N ILE A 418 7.10 -21.57 9.06
CA ILE A 418 5.97 -20.86 9.70
C ILE A 418 5.71 -19.54 8.98
N TRP A 419 6.72 -18.93 8.39
CA TRP A 419 6.65 -17.66 7.70
C TRP A 419 6.24 -17.85 6.23
N LYS A 420 4.93 -17.77 5.97
CA LYS A 420 4.38 -17.81 4.61
C LYS A 420 3.82 -16.44 4.25
N TYR A 421 4.73 -15.49 4.12
CA TYR A 421 4.37 -14.13 3.75
C TYR A 421 3.93 -14.05 2.28
N GLN A 422 2.94 -13.21 2.05
CA GLN A 422 2.53 -12.74 0.73
C GLN A 422 2.48 -11.22 0.76
N ALA A 423 2.93 -10.57 -0.29
CA ALA A 423 2.98 -9.13 -0.36
C ALA A 423 1.61 -8.47 -0.08
N GLY A 424 1.63 -7.34 0.64
CA GLY A 424 0.44 -6.67 1.13
C GLY A 424 -0.10 -7.17 2.48
N GLN A 425 0.52 -8.17 3.12
CA GLN A 425 0.13 -8.64 4.45
C GLN A 425 0.70 -7.78 5.58
N TYR A 426 0.11 -7.91 6.79
CA TYR A 426 0.54 -7.23 8.00
C TYR A 426 0.90 -8.22 9.10
N VAL A 427 1.64 -7.74 10.11
CA VAL A 427 2.02 -8.48 11.30
C VAL A 427 1.65 -7.72 12.56
N PHE A 428 1.51 -8.43 13.68
CA PHE A 428 1.51 -7.81 15.00
C PHE A 428 2.94 -7.78 15.53
N LEU A 429 3.40 -6.60 15.87
CA LEU A 429 4.67 -6.32 16.48
C LEU A 429 4.51 -6.10 17.99
N GLN A 430 5.37 -6.72 18.77
CA GLN A 430 5.59 -6.46 20.19
C GLN A 430 7.03 -6.00 20.38
N VAL A 431 7.26 -5.03 21.24
CA VAL A 431 8.58 -4.59 21.67
C VAL A 431 8.63 -4.72 23.20
N PRO A 432 9.25 -5.79 23.73
CA PRO A 432 9.26 -6.07 25.17
C PRO A 432 9.86 -4.96 26.04
N GLN A 433 10.80 -4.19 25.48
CA GLN A 433 11.40 -3.03 26.17
C GLN A 433 10.35 -1.92 26.47
N LEU A 434 9.28 -1.84 25.66
CA LEU A 434 8.21 -0.87 25.86
C LEU A 434 7.04 -1.48 26.64
N SER A 435 6.63 -2.70 26.27
CA SER A 435 5.59 -3.45 26.97
C SER A 435 5.61 -4.93 26.56
N THR A 436 5.47 -5.81 27.56
CA THR A 436 5.39 -7.26 27.33
C THR A 436 4.00 -7.71 26.86
N PHE A 437 2.99 -6.85 26.94
CA PHE A 437 1.61 -7.20 26.65
C PHE A 437 1.04 -6.55 25.39
N GLN A 438 1.64 -5.44 24.92
CA GLN A 438 1.12 -4.68 23.80
C GLN A 438 1.60 -5.25 22.46
N TRP A 439 0.64 -5.48 21.56
CA TRP A 439 0.86 -5.94 20.21
C TRP A 439 0.16 -4.98 19.25
N HIS A 440 0.90 -4.37 18.34
CA HIS A 440 0.40 -3.40 17.38
C HIS A 440 0.48 -3.94 15.96
N PRO A 441 -0.57 -3.75 15.12
CA PRO A 441 -0.56 -4.20 13.74
C PRO A 441 0.22 -3.23 12.86
N PHE A 442 1.14 -3.74 12.05
CA PHE A 442 1.88 -2.98 11.06
C PHE A 442 2.00 -3.78 9.77
N THR A 443 1.79 -3.10 8.64
CA THR A 443 1.98 -3.69 7.32
C THR A 443 3.45 -3.96 7.08
N VAL A 444 3.75 -5.12 6.51
CA VAL A 444 5.11 -5.44 6.06
C VAL A 444 5.37 -4.64 4.78
N SER A 445 6.25 -3.66 4.86
CA SER A 445 6.54 -2.74 3.76
C SER A 445 7.46 -3.34 2.71
N ILE A 446 8.43 -4.16 3.12
CA ILE A 446 9.33 -4.88 2.23
C ILE A 446 9.62 -6.24 2.87
N CYS A 447 9.66 -7.30 2.07
CA CYS A 447 10.08 -8.62 2.54
C CYS A 447 10.89 -9.31 1.45
N ARG A 448 12.10 -9.73 1.78
CA ARG A 448 12.99 -10.52 0.90
C ARG A 448 13.38 -11.79 1.63
N GLY A 449 12.81 -12.90 1.20
CA GLY A 449 12.98 -14.18 1.88
C GLY A 449 12.52 -14.11 3.34
N ARG A 450 13.45 -14.19 4.29
CA ARG A 450 13.18 -14.15 5.73
C ARG A 450 13.35 -12.77 6.37
N GLU A 451 13.97 -11.84 5.66
CA GLU A 451 14.15 -10.48 6.15
C GLU A 451 12.95 -9.62 5.74
N PHE A 452 12.40 -8.90 6.70
CA PHE A 452 11.29 -8.00 6.46
C PHE A 452 11.51 -6.66 7.14
N GLN A 453 10.86 -5.63 6.59
CA GLN A 453 10.90 -4.26 7.08
C GLN A 453 9.50 -3.75 7.40
N LEU A 454 9.40 -2.97 8.47
CA LEU A 454 8.22 -2.24 8.86
C LEU A 454 8.55 -0.75 8.91
N HIS A 455 7.78 0.07 8.19
CA HIS A 455 7.82 1.52 8.32
C HIS A 455 6.64 1.97 9.17
N ILE A 456 6.93 2.60 10.30
CA ILE A 456 5.96 2.91 11.35
C ILE A 456 5.93 4.40 11.58
N LYS A 457 4.76 5.03 11.37
CA LYS A 457 4.53 6.42 11.73
C LYS A 457 4.32 6.57 13.24
N THR A 458 4.95 7.58 13.83
CA THR A 458 4.99 7.80 15.28
C THR A 458 3.91 8.79 15.73
N ASP A 459 2.62 8.40 15.57
CA ASP A 459 1.46 9.25 15.88
C ASP A 459 0.88 9.03 17.29
N GLY A 460 1.46 8.17 18.12
CA GLY A 460 0.89 7.82 19.43
C GLY A 460 1.93 7.47 20.47
N ASN A 461 1.54 7.52 21.74
CA ASN A 461 2.43 7.32 22.89
C ASN A 461 3.35 6.09 22.81
N TRP A 462 2.86 4.97 22.23
CA TRP A 462 3.67 3.76 22.10
C TRP A 462 4.68 3.90 20.94
N THR A 463 4.26 4.43 19.81
CA THR A 463 5.14 4.64 18.65
C THR A 463 6.14 5.77 18.87
N GLU A 464 5.79 6.81 19.65
CA GLU A 464 6.73 7.83 20.10
C GLU A 464 7.83 7.22 20.99
N LYS A 465 7.46 6.41 21.99
CA LYS A 465 8.42 5.68 22.81
C LYS A 465 9.29 4.70 22.02
N LEU A 466 8.72 4.11 20.94
CA LEU A 466 9.47 3.26 20.03
C LEU A 466 10.58 4.06 19.33
N ARG A 467 10.26 5.26 18.83
CA ARG A 467 11.24 6.17 18.23
C ARG A 467 12.34 6.56 19.22
N ASP A 468 11.94 6.85 20.47
CA ASP A 468 12.88 7.28 21.52
C ASP A 468 13.90 6.19 21.89
N LEU A 469 13.64 4.90 21.57
CA LEU A 469 14.63 3.83 21.71
C LEU A 469 15.84 4.00 20.80
N GLY A 470 15.70 4.76 19.69
CA GLY A 470 16.80 5.07 18.77
C GLY A 470 17.88 5.94 19.39
N GLY A 471 17.58 6.68 20.46
CA GLY A 471 18.50 7.58 21.15
C GLY A 471 19.16 8.61 20.25
N ASP A 472 20.30 9.16 20.65
CA ASP A 472 21.04 10.17 19.89
C ASP A 472 21.65 9.64 18.57
N SER A 473 21.90 8.33 18.51
CA SER A 473 22.45 7.68 17.31
C SER A 473 21.41 7.47 16.19
N GLY A 474 20.12 7.59 16.51
CA GLY A 474 19.03 7.27 15.60
C GLY A 474 18.89 5.79 15.23
N THR A 475 19.70 4.90 15.84
CA THR A 475 19.69 3.45 15.57
C THR A 475 19.82 2.66 16.86
N ALA A 476 19.08 1.57 16.99
CA ALA A 476 19.15 0.69 18.15
C ALA A 476 18.89 -0.77 17.77
N GLU A 477 19.56 -1.69 18.47
CA GLU A 477 19.19 -3.11 18.43
C GLU A 477 18.13 -3.37 19.50
N ILE A 478 17.01 -3.95 19.08
CA ILE A 478 15.87 -4.23 19.95
C ILE A 478 15.44 -5.68 19.83
N ASP A 479 14.85 -6.22 20.88
CA ASP A 479 14.13 -7.50 20.80
C ASP A 479 12.68 -7.26 20.39
N VAL A 480 12.18 -8.04 19.45
CA VAL A 480 10.79 -7.95 18.99
C VAL A 480 10.08 -9.29 19.05
N GLY A 481 8.78 -9.24 19.29
CA GLY A 481 7.87 -10.35 19.07
C GLY A 481 7.06 -10.12 17.80
N ILE A 482 6.94 -11.15 16.95
CA ILE A 482 6.20 -11.08 15.70
C ILE A 482 5.11 -12.15 15.69
N ASN A 483 3.90 -11.75 15.36
CA ASN A 483 2.79 -12.65 15.15
C ASN A 483 2.09 -12.34 13.82
N GLY A 484 1.93 -13.33 12.98
CA GLY A 484 1.40 -13.21 11.61
C GLY A 484 2.15 -14.12 10.65
N PRO A 485 2.10 -13.84 9.34
CA PRO A 485 1.43 -12.72 8.69
C PRO A 485 -0.09 -12.89 8.58
N PHE A 486 -0.81 -11.77 8.48
CA PHE A 486 -2.27 -11.73 8.34
C PHE A 486 -2.67 -11.08 7.01
N GLY A 487 -3.80 -11.54 6.43
CA GLY A 487 -4.28 -11.05 5.15
C GLY A 487 -4.79 -9.61 5.19
N ALA A 488 -4.64 -8.90 4.07
CA ALA A 488 -5.13 -7.56 3.84
C ALA A 488 -5.76 -7.41 2.43
N PRO A 489 -6.59 -6.38 2.18
CA PRO A 489 -7.24 -6.16 0.88
C PRO A 489 -6.27 -6.05 -0.30
N ALA A 490 -5.08 -5.47 -0.08
CA ALA A 490 -4.04 -5.29 -1.10
C ALA A 490 -3.60 -6.61 -1.78
N GLN A 491 -3.76 -7.78 -1.13
CA GLN A 491 -3.42 -9.07 -1.72
C GLN A 491 -4.19 -9.39 -3.01
N ARG A 492 -5.33 -8.73 -3.25
CA ARG A 492 -6.10 -8.87 -4.49
C ARG A 492 -5.46 -8.21 -5.70
N PHE A 493 -4.35 -7.52 -5.51
CA PHE A 493 -3.56 -6.92 -6.58
C PHE A 493 -3.23 -7.94 -7.70
N TYR A 494 -2.90 -9.16 -7.31
CA TYR A 494 -2.50 -10.22 -8.26
C TYR A 494 -3.65 -10.74 -9.15
N ASP A 495 -4.90 -10.38 -8.84
CA ASP A 495 -6.06 -10.71 -9.69
C ASP A 495 -6.11 -9.87 -10.99
N PHE A 496 -5.25 -8.84 -11.11
CA PHE A 496 -5.26 -7.89 -12.22
C PHE A 496 -3.90 -7.82 -12.91
N SER A 497 -3.89 -7.85 -14.24
CA SER A 497 -2.68 -7.62 -15.03
C SER A 497 -2.36 -6.12 -15.22
N HIS A 498 -3.37 -5.28 -15.15
CA HIS A 498 -3.24 -3.83 -15.29
C HIS A 498 -3.76 -3.15 -14.03
N THR A 499 -2.94 -2.32 -13.40
CA THR A 499 -3.28 -1.75 -12.10
C THR A 499 -2.84 -0.30 -11.99
N VAL A 500 -3.63 0.48 -11.27
CA VAL A 500 -3.27 1.81 -10.79
C VAL A 500 -3.23 1.76 -9.27
N ILE A 501 -2.10 2.08 -8.69
CA ILE A 501 -1.89 2.14 -7.25
C ILE A 501 -1.79 3.60 -6.82
N VAL A 502 -2.55 3.98 -5.80
CA VAL A 502 -2.49 5.31 -5.22
C VAL A 502 -2.27 5.20 -3.71
N GLY A 503 -1.06 5.53 -3.27
CA GLY A 503 -0.68 5.58 -1.85
C GLY A 503 -0.68 7.01 -1.33
N SER A 504 -1.15 7.25 -0.10
CA SER A 504 -1.07 8.55 0.56
C SER A 504 -0.33 8.44 1.90
N GLY A 505 0.80 9.16 2.02
CA GLY A 505 1.67 9.09 3.20
C GLY A 505 2.12 7.67 3.50
N ILE A 506 1.98 7.23 4.75
CA ILE A 506 2.33 5.86 5.18
C ILE A 506 1.44 4.79 4.55
N GLY A 507 0.30 5.16 3.94
CA GLY A 507 -0.54 4.24 3.17
C GLY A 507 0.12 3.64 1.93
N VAL A 508 1.37 3.98 1.66
CA VAL A 508 2.21 3.35 0.64
C VAL A 508 2.67 1.94 1.04
N THR A 509 2.75 1.65 2.34
CA THR A 509 3.40 0.42 2.86
C THR A 509 2.87 -0.91 2.33
N PRO A 510 1.56 -1.15 2.12
CA PRO A 510 1.12 -2.40 1.51
C PRO A 510 1.56 -2.53 0.05
N PHE A 511 1.68 -1.41 -0.63
CA PHE A 511 2.03 -1.35 -2.05
C PHE A 511 3.54 -1.42 -2.29
N SER A 512 4.36 -0.93 -1.37
CA SER A 512 5.82 -1.08 -1.44
C SER A 512 6.23 -2.55 -1.39
N GLY A 513 5.58 -3.36 -0.53
CA GLY A 513 5.78 -4.80 -0.49
C GLY A 513 5.39 -5.51 -1.80
N ILE A 514 4.31 -5.05 -2.43
CA ILE A 514 3.87 -5.57 -3.74
C ILE A 514 4.88 -5.22 -4.84
N LEU A 515 5.38 -3.98 -4.88
CA LEU A 515 6.40 -3.59 -5.86
C LEU A 515 7.69 -4.39 -5.69
N ALA A 516 8.13 -4.60 -4.44
CA ALA A 516 9.32 -5.40 -4.15
C ALA A 516 9.15 -6.87 -4.60
N ASP A 517 7.96 -7.46 -4.39
CA ASP A 517 7.66 -8.83 -4.80
C ASP A 517 7.57 -8.96 -6.33
N LEU A 518 6.94 -8.00 -7.00
CA LEU A 518 6.85 -7.99 -8.47
C LEU A 518 8.22 -7.91 -9.12
N GLN A 519 9.06 -6.97 -8.66
CA GLN A 519 10.41 -6.83 -9.17
C GLN A 519 11.23 -8.10 -8.95
N ALA A 520 11.17 -8.67 -7.73
CA ALA A 520 11.93 -9.88 -7.41
C ALA A 520 11.54 -11.08 -8.30
N ARG A 521 10.25 -11.21 -8.61
CA ARG A 521 9.76 -12.27 -9.52
C ARG A 521 10.18 -12.03 -10.97
N ASP A 522 10.08 -10.79 -11.43
CA ASP A 522 10.48 -10.41 -12.79
C ASP A 522 11.97 -10.64 -12.99
N ASP A 523 12.81 -10.22 -12.04
CA ASP A 523 14.25 -10.46 -12.04
C ASP A 523 14.61 -11.95 -11.93
N GLU A 524 13.82 -12.77 -11.22
CA GLU A 524 14.03 -14.22 -11.09
C GLU A 524 13.61 -14.98 -12.35
N GLU A 525 12.48 -14.61 -12.96
CA GLU A 525 11.91 -15.32 -14.11
C GLU A 525 12.58 -14.93 -15.43
N HIS A 526 12.98 -13.66 -15.60
CA HIS A 526 13.50 -13.12 -16.87
C HIS A 526 14.97 -12.70 -16.80
N GLY A 527 15.65 -12.94 -15.66
CA GLY A 527 16.99 -12.43 -15.39
C GLY A 527 16.93 -10.93 -15.06
N GLY A 528 17.73 -10.48 -14.14
CA GLY A 528 17.78 -9.08 -13.71
C GLY A 528 19.23 -8.61 -13.58
N PRO A 529 19.45 -7.34 -13.29
CA PRO A 529 20.77 -6.87 -12.93
C PRO A 529 21.25 -7.75 -11.78
N THR A 530 22.36 -8.48 -11.98
CA THR A 530 22.97 -9.25 -10.90
C THR A 530 23.03 -8.37 -9.69
N GLN A 531 22.32 -8.75 -8.64
CA GLN A 531 22.38 -8.08 -7.37
C GLN A 531 23.82 -8.28 -6.86
N ASP A 532 24.71 -7.42 -7.31
CA ASP A 532 25.87 -7.09 -6.51
C ASP A 532 25.30 -6.67 -5.17
N HIS A 533 25.60 -7.47 -4.14
CA HIS A 533 25.08 -7.29 -2.79
C HIS A 533 25.55 -5.96 -2.18
N GLY A 534 25.19 -4.87 -2.83
CA GLY A 534 25.46 -3.49 -2.44
C GLY A 534 24.53 -2.94 -1.36
N PHE A 535 23.90 -3.78 -0.55
CA PHE A 535 23.55 -3.44 0.81
C PHE A 535 24.81 -3.59 1.68
N GLN A 536 25.91 -2.96 1.24
CA GLN A 536 27.04 -2.78 2.11
C GLN A 536 26.64 -1.88 3.26
N ARG A 537 26.61 -2.50 4.45
CA ARG A 537 26.72 -1.83 5.74
C ARG A 537 27.78 -0.72 5.69
N GLN A 538 27.38 0.49 5.36
CA GLN A 538 28.17 1.66 5.73
C GLN A 538 28.02 1.83 7.25
N GLY A 539 28.99 1.34 7.97
CA GLY A 539 29.09 1.59 9.41
C GLY A 539 29.63 0.44 10.26
N GLN A 540 30.76 -0.13 9.89
CA GLN A 540 31.61 -0.79 10.90
C GLN A 540 33.07 -0.40 10.67
N HIS A 541 33.47 0.71 11.28
CA HIS A 541 34.86 0.88 11.69
C HIS A 541 35.12 -0.14 12.78
N ARG A 542 35.82 -1.23 12.45
CA ARG A 542 36.50 -2.09 13.41
C ARG A 542 37.67 -1.31 14.00
N HIS A 543 37.61 -1.05 15.25
CA HIS A 543 38.77 -0.85 16.08
C HIS A 543 39.48 -2.20 16.22
N ASP A 544 40.61 -2.37 15.52
CA ASP A 544 41.59 -3.40 15.81
C ASP A 544 42.39 -2.95 17.04
N SER A 545 42.15 -3.60 18.14
CA SER A 545 43.12 -3.61 19.25
C SER A 545 43.71 -5.01 19.32
N ASP A 546 45.06 -5.03 19.09
CA ASP A 546 46.00 -6.09 19.33
C ASP A 546 45.71 -6.92 20.57
N THR A 547 45.75 -8.23 20.41
CA THR A 547 46.39 -9.12 21.38
C THR A 547 46.83 -10.44 20.70
N THR A 548 48.15 -10.58 20.63
CA THR A 548 48.94 -11.79 20.44
C THR A 548 48.51 -12.92 21.39
N VAL A 549 48.51 -14.17 20.90
CA VAL A 549 49.24 -15.33 21.51
C VAL A 549 49.01 -16.64 20.72
N THR A 550 50.13 -17.20 20.18
CA THR A 550 50.67 -18.59 20.05
C THR A 550 49.88 -19.72 19.42
N ALA A 551 50.42 -20.16 18.30
CA ALA A 551 51.02 -21.45 17.94
C ALA A 551 50.23 -22.78 18.15
N GLY A 552 50.07 -23.54 17.08
CA GLY A 552 49.74 -24.95 17.14
C GLY A 552 49.52 -25.68 15.81
N LYS A 553 50.57 -26.10 15.15
CA LYS A 553 50.80 -27.34 14.33
C LYS A 553 49.84 -27.67 13.15
N ARG A 554 50.52 -27.73 11.97
CA ARG A 554 50.22 -28.55 10.79
C ARG A 554 50.37 -30.07 11.06
N PRO A 555 49.87 -30.96 10.14
CA PRO A 555 50.66 -31.46 9.01
C PRO A 555 49.84 -31.56 7.70
N SER A 556 50.39 -31.22 6.56
CA SER A 556 51.32 -31.89 5.58
C SER A 556 50.75 -33.09 4.83
N GLY A 557 50.87 -33.05 3.51
CA GLY A 557 50.76 -34.09 2.51
C GLY A 557 50.31 -33.52 1.19
N ASP A 558 51.13 -33.12 0.36
CA ASP A 558 52.08 -33.63 -0.61
C ASP A 558 51.43 -34.09 -1.92
N ASN A 559 52.06 -33.56 -2.99
CA ASN A 559 52.34 -34.15 -4.34
C ASN A 559 51.20 -34.01 -5.37
N ASP A 560 51.43 -33.77 -6.66
CA ASP A 560 52.66 -33.55 -7.47
C ASP A 560 52.22 -32.95 -8.83
N LEU A 561 53.02 -32.05 -9.36
CA LEU A 561 53.60 -31.85 -10.70
C LEU A 561 52.89 -32.47 -11.93
N THR A 562 52.64 -31.64 -12.98
CA THR A 562 53.48 -31.58 -14.21
C THR A 562 52.82 -30.63 -15.19
N ASP A 563 53.46 -29.61 -15.59
CA ASP A 563 54.27 -29.26 -16.79
C ASP A 563 53.72 -29.67 -18.15
N GLY A 564 53.70 -28.69 -19.07
CA GLY A 564 53.60 -28.97 -20.50
C GLY A 564 53.02 -27.85 -21.35
N ASN A 565 53.68 -26.71 -21.51
CA ASN A 565 54.36 -26.15 -22.70
C ASN A 565 53.67 -26.18 -24.08
N THR A 566 53.46 -24.96 -24.63
CA THR A 566 53.66 -24.48 -26.01
C THR A 566 52.98 -25.15 -27.20
N LYS A 567 52.29 -24.39 -28.03
CA LYS A 567 52.77 -23.85 -29.32
C LYS A 567 51.72 -23.09 -30.10
N ASN A 568 52.19 -22.01 -30.67
CA ASN A 568 51.73 -21.21 -31.81
C ASN A 568 51.01 -21.95 -32.94
N GLY A 569 50.05 -21.29 -33.54
CA GLY A 569 49.53 -21.65 -34.87
C GLY A 569 48.68 -20.52 -35.44
N ASN A 570 49.35 -19.67 -36.22
CA ASN A 570 48.79 -18.75 -37.20
C ASN A 570 47.93 -19.49 -38.21
N THR A 571 46.76 -18.99 -38.55
CA THR A 571 46.30 -18.96 -39.97
C THR A 571 45.11 -18.04 -40.16
N LYS A 572 45.35 -17.03 -40.95
CA LYS A 572 44.64 -16.48 -42.12
C LYS A 572 43.21 -15.98 -41.98
N ASP A 573 43.14 -14.68 -42.27
CA ASP A 573 42.11 -13.93 -42.98
C ASP A 573 41.24 -14.75 -43.91
N ASP A 574 39.94 -14.56 -43.76
CA ASP A 574 38.98 -14.60 -44.86
C ASP A 574 37.78 -13.70 -44.46
N SER A 575 37.77 -12.53 -45.05
CA SER A 575 36.59 -11.64 -45.04
C SER A 575 35.68 -11.99 -46.21
N PRO A 576 34.38 -12.09 -46.03
CA PRO A 576 33.46 -11.88 -47.16
C PRO A 576 32.90 -10.47 -47.17
N GLU A 577 32.81 -9.98 -48.37
CA GLU A 577 32.35 -8.71 -48.88
C GLU A 577 31.04 -8.22 -48.25
N ARG A 578 31.06 -6.92 -47.86
CA ARG A 578 29.91 -6.09 -47.67
C ARG A 578 29.14 -5.90 -48.96
N LYS A 579 27.87 -6.35 -48.96
CA LYS A 579 26.83 -5.82 -49.85
C LYS A 579 26.20 -4.61 -49.22
N ASP A 580 26.29 -3.48 -49.91
CA ASP A 580 25.61 -2.25 -49.61
C ASP A 580 24.11 -2.48 -49.54
N SER A 581 23.54 -2.31 -48.37
CA SER A 581 22.10 -2.11 -48.18
C SER A 581 21.90 -0.65 -47.77
N GLU A 582 21.06 0.01 -48.53
CA GLU A 582 20.66 1.42 -48.42
C GLU A 582 20.43 1.82 -46.94
N ALA A 583 21.16 2.84 -46.52
CA ALA A 583 20.97 3.53 -45.28
C ALA A 583 19.61 4.26 -45.34
N THR A 584 18.60 3.72 -44.72
CA THR A 584 17.44 4.50 -44.27
C THR A 584 17.92 5.44 -43.20
N ALA A 585 17.81 6.73 -43.48
CA ALA A 585 18.18 7.82 -42.57
C ALA A 585 17.47 7.63 -41.22
N ALA A 586 18.25 7.67 -40.13
CA ALA A 586 17.73 7.73 -38.80
C ALA A 586 16.77 8.93 -38.68
N PRO A 587 15.61 8.79 -38.02
CA PRO A 587 14.70 9.90 -37.80
C PRO A 587 15.41 10.95 -36.94
N ASP A 588 15.23 12.20 -37.32
CA ASP A 588 15.78 13.40 -36.68
C ASP A 588 15.38 13.39 -35.19
N ALA A 589 16.34 13.26 -34.29
CA ALA A 589 16.15 13.14 -32.85
C ALA A 589 15.68 14.45 -32.18
N ASN A 590 15.45 15.52 -32.96
CA ASN A 590 15.16 16.86 -32.45
C ASN A 590 13.75 17.38 -32.79
N ASP A 591 12.81 16.55 -33.24
CA ASP A 591 11.41 16.96 -33.42
C ASP A 591 10.59 16.60 -32.16
N PRO A 592 10.28 17.55 -31.25
CA PRO A 592 9.55 17.28 -30.04
C PRO A 592 8.07 16.86 -30.27
N THR A 593 7.60 16.95 -31.53
CA THR A 593 6.22 16.53 -31.88
C THR A 593 6.15 15.06 -32.27
N LYS A 594 7.29 14.39 -32.42
CA LYS A 594 7.38 12.96 -32.76
C LYS A 594 8.06 12.14 -31.67
N LEU A 595 7.55 12.24 -30.44
CA LEU A 595 7.83 11.21 -29.47
C LEU A 595 7.32 9.88 -30.02
N PRO A 596 8.15 8.81 -30.10
CA PRO A 596 7.69 7.52 -30.53
C PRO A 596 6.50 7.12 -29.64
N ASN A 597 5.37 6.88 -30.28
CA ASN A 597 4.19 6.40 -29.59
C ASN A 597 4.60 5.09 -28.90
N PRO A 598 4.71 5.02 -27.57
CA PRO A 598 5.27 3.84 -26.87
C PRO A 598 4.55 2.55 -27.28
N SER A 599 3.32 2.66 -27.79
CA SER A 599 2.52 1.54 -28.24
C SER A 599 2.89 0.99 -29.63
N GLU A 600 3.72 1.65 -30.42
CA GLU A 600 4.03 1.19 -31.78
C GLU A 600 5.36 0.43 -31.86
N SER A 601 6.28 0.66 -30.92
CA SER A 601 7.61 0.02 -30.90
C SER A 601 7.76 -1.11 -29.86
N PHE A 602 6.84 -1.25 -28.89
CA PHE A 602 6.95 -2.26 -27.85
C PHE A 602 6.31 -3.59 -28.25
N VAL A 603 7.05 -4.64 -28.13
CA VAL A 603 6.54 -6.01 -28.17
C VAL A 603 6.11 -6.38 -26.75
N PHE A 604 4.81 -6.50 -26.51
CA PHE A 604 4.29 -6.96 -25.22
C PHE A 604 4.40 -8.48 -25.15
N ALA A 605 4.93 -8.98 -24.04
CA ALA A 605 4.93 -10.41 -23.74
C ALA A 605 3.49 -10.90 -23.46
N PRO A 606 3.21 -12.20 -23.58
CA PRO A 606 1.87 -12.75 -23.30
C PRO A 606 1.40 -12.50 -21.86
N ASP A 607 2.34 -12.46 -20.91
CA ASP A 607 2.17 -12.23 -19.48
C ASP A 607 2.37 -10.77 -19.06
N TYR A 608 2.39 -9.84 -20.03
CA TYR A 608 2.59 -8.41 -19.78
C TYR A 608 1.70 -7.87 -18.66
N ARG A 609 2.36 -7.23 -17.70
CA ARG A 609 1.74 -6.58 -16.55
C ARG A 609 2.16 -5.12 -16.46
N ARG A 610 1.18 -4.24 -16.27
CA ARG A 610 1.43 -2.80 -16.07
C ARG A 610 0.95 -2.34 -14.71
N VAL A 611 1.79 -1.54 -14.05
CA VAL A 611 1.55 -0.93 -12.74
C VAL A 611 1.84 0.56 -12.82
N ASP A 612 0.80 1.39 -12.76
CA ASP A 612 0.94 2.83 -12.59
C ASP A 612 0.89 3.15 -11.10
N PHE A 613 2.04 3.49 -10.54
CA PHE A 613 2.21 3.72 -9.10
C PHE A 613 2.29 5.21 -8.79
N HIS A 614 1.31 5.72 -8.06
CA HIS A 614 1.22 7.11 -7.61
C HIS A 614 1.35 7.18 -6.10
N TRP A 615 2.35 7.91 -5.62
CA TRP A 615 2.56 8.11 -4.20
C TRP A 615 2.49 9.59 -3.84
N THR A 616 1.55 9.94 -2.98
CA THR A 616 1.30 11.31 -2.54
C THR A 616 1.77 11.46 -1.10
N VAL A 617 2.69 12.37 -0.86
CA VAL A 617 3.22 12.69 0.47
C VAL A 617 3.03 14.18 0.79
N ARG A 618 3.00 14.50 2.08
CA ARG A 618 2.93 15.90 2.50
C ARG A 618 4.31 16.56 2.31
N ASP A 619 5.34 15.94 2.84
CA ASP A 619 6.71 16.44 2.79
C ASP A 619 7.61 15.50 1.99
N ARG A 620 8.64 16.05 1.34
CA ARG A 620 9.62 15.30 0.54
C ARG A 620 10.41 14.26 1.35
N ASN A 621 10.62 14.53 2.65
CA ASN A 621 11.38 13.62 3.51
C ASN A 621 10.73 12.24 3.59
N TYR A 622 9.41 12.17 3.43
CA TYR A 622 8.69 10.89 3.39
C TYR A 622 9.06 10.04 2.17
N LEU A 623 9.52 10.65 1.08
CA LEU A 623 9.97 9.91 -0.10
C LEU A 623 11.21 9.05 0.19
N LEU A 624 12.03 9.46 1.18
CA LEU A 624 13.21 8.71 1.59
C LEU A 624 12.90 7.37 2.27
N TRP A 625 11.67 7.15 2.73
CA TRP A 625 11.30 5.90 3.41
C TRP A 625 11.49 4.66 2.52
N ILE A 626 11.16 4.79 1.23
CA ILE A 626 11.25 3.71 0.25
C ILE A 626 12.01 4.14 -1.02
N ALA A 627 12.83 5.19 -0.95
CA ALA A 627 13.59 5.69 -2.10
C ALA A 627 14.47 4.61 -2.73
N ASP A 628 15.16 3.83 -1.91
CA ASP A 628 16.02 2.74 -2.37
C ASP A 628 15.22 1.68 -3.15
N LEU A 629 14.01 1.35 -2.67
CA LEU A 629 13.12 0.45 -3.39
C LEU A 629 12.67 1.03 -4.73
N LEU A 630 12.20 2.29 -4.75
CA LEU A 630 11.72 2.94 -5.98
C LEU A 630 12.83 3.05 -7.01
N ASN A 631 14.04 3.45 -6.59
CA ASN A 631 15.21 3.51 -7.46
C ASN A 631 15.63 2.12 -7.96
N SER A 632 15.57 1.10 -7.10
CA SER A 632 15.87 -0.28 -7.49
C SER A 632 14.90 -0.79 -8.56
N VAL A 633 13.59 -0.52 -8.38
CA VAL A 633 12.57 -0.85 -9.39
C VAL A 633 12.85 -0.12 -10.71
N SER A 634 13.18 1.16 -10.67
CA SER A 634 13.48 1.94 -11.88
C SER A 634 14.71 1.43 -12.63
N ARG A 635 15.80 1.09 -11.92
CA ARG A 635 17.00 0.50 -12.52
C ARG A 635 16.74 -0.87 -13.13
N SER A 636 15.96 -1.72 -12.45
CA SER A 636 15.55 -3.02 -12.99
C SER A 636 14.74 -2.83 -14.28
N GLN A 637 13.78 -1.90 -14.30
CA GLN A 637 13.00 -1.60 -15.50
C GLN A 637 13.87 -1.09 -16.68
N GLU A 638 14.88 -0.27 -16.40
CA GLU A 638 15.85 0.20 -17.42
C GLU A 638 16.69 -0.96 -17.95
N TRP A 639 17.16 -1.83 -17.06
CA TRP A 639 17.94 -3.00 -17.43
C TRP A 639 17.15 -3.95 -18.34
N HIS A 640 15.91 -4.27 -17.97
CA HIS A 640 15.03 -5.10 -18.77
C HIS A 640 14.77 -4.50 -20.15
N ARG A 641 14.45 -3.21 -20.25
CA ARG A 641 14.29 -2.52 -21.54
C ARG A 641 15.54 -2.60 -22.43
N ALA A 642 16.73 -2.58 -21.84
CA ALA A 642 17.99 -2.65 -22.58
C ALA A 642 18.34 -4.06 -23.04
N HIS A 643 17.86 -5.12 -22.35
CA HIS A 643 18.27 -6.50 -22.60
C HIS A 643 17.17 -7.41 -23.14
N GLU A 644 15.89 -7.01 -23.06
CA GLU A 644 14.76 -7.81 -23.55
C GLU A 644 14.60 -7.69 -25.08
N GLY A 645 15.23 -8.62 -25.80
CA GLY A 645 14.98 -8.77 -27.23
C GLY A 645 13.61 -9.39 -27.59
N GLY A 646 12.83 -9.82 -26.60
CA GLY A 646 11.61 -10.63 -26.78
C GLY A 646 10.30 -10.00 -26.34
N GLY A 647 10.29 -8.89 -25.65
CA GLY A 647 9.08 -8.19 -25.20
C GLY A 647 9.08 -7.88 -23.71
N GLN A 648 8.45 -6.79 -23.33
CA GLN A 648 8.37 -6.33 -21.95
C GLN A 648 7.34 -7.15 -21.17
N HIS A 649 7.75 -7.72 -20.03
CA HIS A 649 6.90 -8.51 -19.12
C HIS A 649 6.28 -7.65 -18.02
N LEU A 650 7.06 -6.78 -17.39
CA LEU A 650 6.62 -5.87 -16.33
C LEU A 650 6.90 -4.41 -16.72
N ASP A 651 5.89 -3.54 -16.61
CA ASP A 651 6.00 -2.10 -16.82
C ASP A 651 5.53 -1.37 -15.56
N VAL A 652 6.45 -0.89 -14.74
CA VAL A 652 6.16 -0.13 -13.53
C VAL A 652 6.44 1.35 -13.78
N ARG A 653 5.41 2.17 -13.69
CA ARG A 653 5.49 3.62 -13.86
C ARG A 653 5.31 4.32 -12.53
N ILE A 654 6.39 4.92 -12.03
CA ILE A 654 6.42 5.54 -10.71
C ILE A 654 6.22 7.04 -10.86
N SER A 655 5.24 7.59 -10.15
CA SER A 655 4.96 9.02 -10.03
C SER A 655 4.82 9.41 -8.57
N THR A 656 5.68 10.31 -8.09
CA THR A 656 5.62 10.81 -6.72
C THR A 656 5.12 12.25 -6.68
N HIS A 657 4.35 12.59 -5.63
CA HIS A 657 3.73 13.91 -5.48
C HIS A 657 3.96 14.46 -4.08
N VAL A 658 4.55 15.64 -3.97
CA VAL A 658 4.76 16.37 -2.71
C VAL A 658 3.75 17.49 -2.60
N THR A 659 2.83 17.38 -1.64
CA THR A 659 1.67 18.28 -1.55
C THR A 659 1.87 19.48 -0.64
N GLN A 660 3.00 19.57 0.08
CA GLN A 660 3.30 20.71 0.94
C GLN A 660 3.51 21.96 0.08
N LYS A 661 2.67 22.96 0.33
CA LYS A 661 2.77 24.25 -0.35
C LYS A 661 3.93 25.04 0.21
N ARG A 662 4.68 25.67 -0.68
CA ARG A 662 5.63 26.72 -0.33
C ARG A 662 4.97 28.07 -0.62
N ARG A 663 5.16 29.01 0.27
CA ARG A 663 4.58 30.36 0.13
C ARG A 663 5.53 31.28 -0.58
N ASP A 664 6.80 31.04 -0.42
CA ASP A 664 7.88 31.79 -1.03
C ASP A 664 8.15 31.34 -2.47
N LEU A 665 8.19 32.32 -3.38
CA LEU A 665 8.39 32.06 -4.80
C LEU A 665 9.82 31.57 -5.09
N VAL A 666 10.80 32.13 -4.36
CA VAL A 666 12.21 31.74 -4.50
C VAL A 666 12.38 30.27 -4.16
N THR A 667 11.87 29.85 -3.01
CA THR A 667 11.91 28.43 -2.60
C THR A 667 11.16 27.54 -3.58
N HIS A 668 10.05 28.00 -4.18
CA HIS A 668 9.34 27.24 -5.22
C HIS A 668 10.20 27.04 -6.46
N VAL A 669 10.84 28.09 -6.96
CA VAL A 669 11.73 28.02 -8.14
C VAL A 669 12.92 27.09 -7.86
N TYR A 670 13.62 27.29 -6.75
CA TYR A 670 14.77 26.43 -6.39
C TYR A 670 14.40 24.97 -6.19
N ARG A 671 13.24 24.69 -5.63
CA ARG A 671 12.71 23.32 -5.48
C ARG A 671 12.59 22.63 -6.84
N TRP A 672 12.05 23.33 -7.84
CA TRP A 672 11.94 22.80 -9.21
C TRP A 672 13.32 22.65 -9.86
N LEU A 673 14.19 23.62 -9.74
CA LEU A 673 15.53 23.55 -10.31
C LEU A 673 16.36 22.40 -9.72
N LEU A 674 16.28 22.20 -8.41
CA LEU A 674 16.94 21.08 -7.73
C LEU A 674 16.35 19.73 -8.16
N GLU A 675 15.04 19.61 -8.30
CA GLU A 675 14.43 18.37 -8.77
C GLU A 675 14.84 18.01 -10.20
N MET A 676 15.01 19.02 -11.05
CA MET A 676 15.40 18.86 -12.46
C MET A 676 16.91 18.70 -12.66
N HIS A 677 17.72 19.01 -11.65
CA HIS A 677 19.17 18.91 -11.75
C HIS A 677 19.63 17.46 -11.58
N ARG A 678 19.96 16.83 -12.70
CA ARG A 678 20.46 15.45 -12.78
C ARG A 678 21.70 15.45 -13.66
N THR A 679 22.72 14.68 -13.28
CA THR A 679 23.95 14.51 -14.01
C THR A 679 24.20 13.02 -14.29
N ASP A 680 25.07 12.69 -15.23
CA ASP A 680 25.42 11.30 -15.53
C ASP A 680 26.08 10.61 -14.32
N GLU A 681 26.82 11.37 -13.49
CA GLU A 681 27.41 10.86 -12.24
C GLU A 681 26.38 10.70 -11.13
N HIS A 682 25.33 11.55 -11.10
CA HIS A 682 24.27 11.57 -10.10
C HIS A 682 22.90 11.69 -10.79
N PRO A 683 22.34 10.57 -11.26
CA PRO A 683 21.06 10.58 -11.98
C PRO A 683 19.87 10.79 -11.04
N GLU A 684 20.07 10.72 -9.73
CA GLU A 684 19.05 10.92 -8.70
C GLU A 684 18.84 12.42 -8.43
N SER A 685 17.61 12.81 -8.16
CA SER A 685 17.29 14.19 -7.79
C SER A 685 18.03 14.61 -6.51
N PRO A 686 18.74 15.76 -6.51
CA PRO A 686 19.34 16.31 -5.29
C PRO A 686 18.34 16.60 -4.18
N LEU A 687 17.09 16.81 -4.55
CA LEU A 687 16.03 17.18 -3.60
C LEU A 687 15.33 15.97 -2.98
N THR A 688 15.06 14.95 -3.78
CA THR A 688 14.21 13.80 -3.36
C THR A 688 14.97 12.49 -3.30
N GLY A 689 16.17 12.41 -3.89
CA GLY A 689 16.96 11.18 -3.97
C GLY A 689 16.36 10.13 -4.91
N LEU A 690 15.38 10.50 -5.74
CA LEU A 690 14.70 9.59 -6.66
C LEU A 690 15.22 9.73 -8.09
N LEU A 691 15.28 8.61 -8.80
CA LEU A 691 15.50 8.55 -10.24
C LEU A 691 14.31 9.11 -11.01
N ASN A 692 13.09 8.77 -10.56
CA ASN A 692 11.87 9.26 -11.16
C ASN A 692 11.57 10.70 -10.74
N PRO A 693 11.01 11.53 -11.63
CA PRO A 693 10.66 12.89 -11.30
C PRO A 693 9.56 12.98 -10.26
N THR A 694 9.70 13.93 -9.35
CA THR A 694 8.69 14.24 -8.33
C THR A 694 7.89 15.46 -8.74
N HIS A 695 6.57 15.33 -8.69
CA HIS A 695 5.64 16.42 -8.95
C HIS A 695 5.36 17.19 -7.66
N PHE A 696 5.35 18.51 -7.75
CA PHE A 696 4.98 19.36 -6.62
C PHE A 696 3.55 19.85 -6.79
N GLY A 697 2.71 19.55 -5.81
CA GLY A 697 1.28 19.81 -5.85
C GLY A 697 0.46 18.54 -5.67
N ARG A 698 -0.86 18.69 -5.68
CA ARG A 698 -1.78 17.55 -5.59
C ARG A 698 -1.96 16.92 -6.96
N PRO A 699 -1.93 15.58 -7.08
CA PRO A 699 -2.20 14.92 -8.33
C PRO A 699 -3.64 15.16 -8.80
N ASP A 700 -3.80 15.46 -10.07
CA ASP A 700 -5.11 15.47 -10.73
C ASP A 700 -5.48 14.03 -11.14
N PHE A 701 -6.19 13.34 -10.24
CA PHE A 701 -6.61 11.96 -10.48
C PHE A 701 -7.62 11.82 -11.63
N ASP A 702 -8.33 12.88 -11.97
CA ASP A 702 -9.26 12.87 -13.11
C ASP A 702 -8.47 12.78 -14.42
N ALA A 703 -7.49 13.65 -14.59
CA ALA A 703 -6.62 13.64 -15.76
C ALA A 703 -5.70 12.39 -15.82
N ILE A 704 -5.18 11.94 -14.67
CA ILE A 704 -4.35 10.73 -14.57
C ILE A 704 -5.12 9.50 -15.06
N LEU A 705 -6.33 9.28 -14.56
CA LEU A 705 -7.13 8.12 -14.93
C LEU A 705 -7.68 8.22 -16.36
N ASP A 706 -7.97 9.41 -16.88
CA ASP A 706 -8.34 9.59 -18.29
C ASP A 706 -7.19 9.21 -19.22
N ARG A 707 -5.97 9.66 -18.91
CA ARG A 707 -4.76 9.29 -19.66
C ARG A 707 -4.52 7.78 -19.62
N HIS A 708 -4.59 7.19 -18.43
CA HIS A 708 -4.48 5.73 -18.27
C HIS A 708 -5.54 5.00 -19.11
N TYR A 709 -6.77 5.50 -19.17
CA TYR A 709 -7.82 4.90 -19.99
C TYR A 709 -7.47 4.92 -21.48
N GLU A 710 -6.98 6.06 -22.01
CA GLU A 710 -6.56 6.17 -23.40
C GLU A 710 -5.38 5.23 -23.70
N ASP A 711 -4.43 5.08 -22.78
CA ASP A 711 -3.34 4.11 -22.91
C ASP A 711 -3.87 2.68 -22.99
N MET A 712 -4.79 2.30 -22.11
CA MET A 712 -5.39 0.97 -22.11
C MET A 712 -6.20 0.71 -23.38
N ARG A 713 -6.85 1.73 -23.92
CA ARG A 713 -7.55 1.66 -25.20
C ARG A 713 -6.60 1.40 -26.37
N ARG A 714 -5.45 2.11 -26.39
CA ARG A 714 -4.39 1.90 -27.38
C ARG A 714 -3.78 0.51 -27.26
N PHE A 715 -3.46 0.07 -26.04
CA PHE A 715 -2.94 -1.26 -25.77
C PHE A 715 -3.88 -2.36 -26.31
N ARG A 716 -5.18 -2.27 -26.02
CA ARG A 716 -6.16 -3.24 -26.49
C ARG A 716 -6.28 -3.25 -28.02
N ALA A 717 -6.27 -2.08 -28.63
CA ALA A 717 -6.28 -1.96 -30.09
C ALA A 717 -5.04 -2.57 -30.76
N SER A 718 -3.85 -2.38 -30.15
CA SER A 718 -2.60 -2.98 -30.60
C SER A 718 -2.62 -4.52 -30.47
N LYS A 719 -3.11 -5.05 -29.36
CA LYS A 719 -3.25 -6.51 -29.14
C LYS A 719 -4.18 -7.13 -30.21
N ARG A 720 -5.34 -6.52 -30.51
CA ARG A 720 -6.27 -6.96 -31.55
C ARG A 720 -5.64 -6.97 -32.96
N ARG A 721 -4.88 -5.91 -33.31
CA ARG A 721 -4.19 -5.84 -34.63
C ARG A 721 -3.16 -6.97 -34.80
N LYS A 722 -2.38 -7.30 -33.75
CA LYS A 722 -1.39 -8.37 -33.78
C LYS A 722 -2.03 -9.76 -33.92
N MET A 723 -3.13 -10.01 -33.22
CA MET A 723 -3.89 -11.25 -33.32
C MET A 723 -4.47 -11.44 -34.73
N ASN A 724 -5.09 -10.43 -35.29
CA ASN A 724 -5.63 -10.48 -36.67
C ASN A 724 -4.52 -10.68 -37.71
N ALA A 725 -3.36 -10.03 -37.52
CA ALA A 725 -2.23 -10.23 -38.43
C ALA A 725 -1.63 -11.65 -38.30
N GLY A 726 -1.65 -12.25 -37.10
CA GLY A 726 -1.25 -13.65 -36.86
C GLY A 726 -2.23 -14.65 -37.46
N ALA A 727 -3.51 -14.40 -37.34
CA ALA A 727 -4.57 -15.22 -37.94
C ALA A 727 -4.48 -15.24 -39.48
N ILE A 728 -4.27 -14.07 -40.09
CA ILE A 728 -4.13 -13.95 -41.57
C ILE A 728 -2.87 -14.69 -42.04
N LYS A 729 -1.74 -14.67 -41.28
CA LYS A 729 -0.54 -15.44 -41.62
C LYS A 729 -0.73 -16.95 -41.43
N GLY A 730 -1.49 -17.36 -40.40
CA GLY A 730 -1.82 -18.75 -40.13
C GLY A 730 -2.73 -19.35 -41.20
N GLU A 731 -3.73 -18.60 -41.67
CA GLU A 731 -4.61 -19.02 -42.79
C GLU A 731 -3.86 -19.12 -44.12
N GLY A 732 -2.88 -18.24 -44.38
CA GLY A 732 -2.04 -18.30 -45.57
C GLY A 732 -1.11 -19.51 -45.60
N LEU A 733 -0.51 -19.88 -44.47
CA LEU A 733 0.41 -21.03 -44.36
C LEU A 733 -0.34 -22.38 -44.40
N ASN A 734 -1.51 -22.46 -43.74
CA ASN A 734 -2.31 -23.68 -43.73
C ASN A 734 -2.99 -23.92 -45.08
N GLY A 735 -3.35 -22.89 -45.84
CA GLY A 735 -3.91 -23.01 -47.17
C GLY A 735 -2.95 -23.61 -48.18
N GLU A 736 -1.68 -23.23 -48.18
CA GLU A 736 -0.66 -23.76 -49.08
C GLU A 736 -0.25 -25.22 -48.71
N GLU A 737 -0.17 -25.57 -47.42
CA GLU A 737 0.13 -26.93 -46.96
C GLU A 737 -1.03 -27.91 -47.20
N GLU A 738 -2.28 -27.47 -47.08
CA GLU A 738 -3.47 -28.29 -47.39
C GLU A 738 -3.65 -28.49 -48.89
N GLU A 739 -3.40 -27.49 -49.74
CA GLU A 739 -3.38 -27.70 -51.19
C GLU A 739 -2.27 -28.62 -51.62
N GLU A 740 -1.08 -28.52 -51.09
CA GLU A 740 0.03 -29.42 -51.38
C GLU A 740 -0.22 -30.88 -50.89
N LYS A 741 -0.84 -31.05 -49.70
CA LYS A 741 -1.29 -32.35 -49.21
C LYS A 741 -2.41 -32.95 -50.05
N ALA A 742 -3.42 -32.13 -50.43
CA ALA A 742 -4.53 -32.55 -51.27
C ALA A 742 -4.06 -32.96 -52.69
N GLU A 743 -3.03 -32.28 -53.22
CA GLU A 743 -2.45 -32.62 -54.51
C GLU A 743 -1.58 -33.91 -54.44
N LYS A 744 -0.86 -34.14 -53.34
CA LYS A 744 -0.15 -35.39 -53.06
C LYS A 744 -1.10 -36.56 -52.88
N GLU A 745 -2.17 -36.43 -52.12
CA GLU A 745 -3.20 -37.45 -51.96
C GLU A 745 -3.94 -37.75 -53.25
N LYS A 746 -4.24 -36.76 -54.10
CA LYS A 746 -4.80 -37.00 -55.43
C LYS A 746 -3.86 -37.74 -56.37
N LYS A 747 -2.54 -37.54 -56.25
CA LYS A 747 -1.50 -38.27 -57.00
C LYS A 747 -1.31 -39.68 -56.48
N GLU A 748 -1.47 -39.95 -55.20
CA GLU A 748 -1.44 -41.30 -54.63
C GLU A 748 -2.70 -42.11 -54.88
N LYS A 749 -3.91 -41.52 -54.80
CA LYS A 749 -5.17 -42.19 -55.11
C LYS A 749 -5.30 -42.53 -56.60
N LYS A 750 -4.53 -41.89 -57.45
CA LYS A 750 -4.46 -42.19 -58.87
C LYS A 750 -3.52 -43.37 -59.20
N LYS A 751 -2.71 -43.81 -58.22
CA LYS A 751 -1.75 -44.87 -58.32
C LYS A 751 -2.22 -46.23 -57.77
N ASN A 752 -3.21 -46.21 -56.85
CA ASN A 752 -3.78 -47.39 -56.23
C ASN A 752 -5.31 -47.39 -56.45
N GLY A 753 -5.73 -48.02 -57.62
CA GLY A 753 -7.15 -48.29 -57.73
C GLY A 753 -7.46 -49.55 -56.94
N ASP A 754 -8.32 -49.46 -55.98
CA ASP A 754 -9.38 -50.41 -55.68
C ASP A 754 -10.21 -50.00 -54.44
N GLY A 755 -11.43 -50.46 -54.41
CA GLY A 755 -12.58 -50.09 -53.71
C GLY A 755 -12.62 -50.36 -52.19
N GLY A 756 -13.56 -49.64 -51.57
CA GLY A 756 -14.44 -50.21 -50.54
C GLY A 756 -14.40 -49.60 -49.16
N ARG A 757 -15.52 -48.94 -48.81
CA ARG A 757 -16.21 -48.90 -47.48
C ARG A 757 -15.78 -47.96 -46.38
N ASP A 758 -16.77 -47.17 -46.07
CA ASP A 758 -17.04 -46.37 -44.87
C ASP A 758 -16.33 -46.81 -43.59
N ALA A 759 -15.67 -45.83 -42.91
CA ALA A 759 -15.57 -45.75 -41.45
C ALA A 759 -15.31 -44.29 -41.00
N ASP A 760 -16.17 -43.84 -40.15
CA ASP A 760 -16.16 -42.67 -39.32
C ASP A 760 -14.76 -42.32 -38.74
N ALA A 761 -14.28 -41.08 -38.91
CA ALA A 761 -13.10 -40.56 -38.24
C ALA A 761 -13.39 -39.16 -37.67
N GLY A 762 -13.70 -39.15 -36.39
CA GLY A 762 -13.63 -37.94 -35.58
C GLY A 762 -12.15 -37.55 -35.41
N GLY A 763 -11.76 -36.43 -36.01
CA GLY A 763 -10.40 -35.87 -35.95
C GLY A 763 -10.38 -34.37 -36.24
N GLY A 764 -11.47 -33.62 -35.92
CA GLY A 764 -11.55 -32.20 -36.16
C GLY A 764 -11.77 -31.34 -34.90
N GLY A 765 -11.49 -31.88 -33.68
CA GLY A 765 -11.90 -31.24 -32.43
C GLY A 765 -10.89 -30.31 -31.78
N GLU A 766 -9.58 -30.49 -32.04
CA GLU A 766 -8.57 -29.72 -31.30
C GLU A 766 -8.23 -28.37 -31.94
N GLU A 767 -8.17 -28.25 -33.24
CA GLU A 767 -7.88 -26.98 -33.92
C GLU A 767 -9.07 -25.99 -33.86
N SER A 768 -10.30 -26.46 -33.91
CA SER A 768 -11.47 -25.62 -33.68
C SER A 768 -11.60 -25.15 -32.23
N GLY A 769 -11.05 -25.91 -31.28
CA GLY A 769 -10.97 -25.58 -29.87
C GLY A 769 -9.98 -24.45 -29.56
N ALA A 770 -8.84 -24.41 -30.23
CA ALA A 770 -7.82 -23.37 -30.06
C ALA A 770 -8.28 -22.04 -30.68
N ALA A 771 -8.81 -22.06 -31.90
CA ALA A 771 -9.39 -20.86 -32.53
C ALA A 771 -10.61 -20.34 -31.77
N ARG A 772 -11.45 -21.21 -31.22
CA ARG A 772 -12.59 -20.82 -30.40
C ARG A 772 -12.16 -20.24 -29.04
N ARG A 773 -11.12 -20.77 -28.40
CA ARG A 773 -10.50 -20.19 -27.19
C ARG A 773 -9.87 -18.83 -27.48
N GLN A 774 -9.20 -18.65 -28.61
CA GLN A 774 -8.64 -17.35 -29.00
C GLN A 774 -9.74 -16.31 -29.27
N VAL A 775 -10.86 -16.67 -29.91
CA VAL A 775 -12.01 -15.79 -30.12
C VAL A 775 -12.76 -15.48 -28.81
N GLU A 776 -12.80 -16.45 -27.87
CA GLU A 776 -13.37 -16.23 -26.54
C GLU A 776 -12.47 -15.32 -25.69
N GLU A 777 -11.12 -15.42 -25.81
CA GLU A 777 -10.18 -14.47 -25.19
C GLU A 777 -10.27 -13.05 -25.77
N GLU A 778 -10.60 -12.89 -27.07
CA GLU A 778 -10.81 -11.57 -27.69
C GLU A 778 -12.03 -10.84 -27.15
N ASP A 779 -13.04 -11.56 -26.69
CA ASP A 779 -14.28 -10.98 -26.17
C ASP A 779 -14.22 -10.71 -24.66
N GLU A 780 -13.14 -11.11 -23.99
CA GLU A 780 -12.95 -10.92 -22.57
C GLU A 780 -12.73 -9.44 -22.20
N GLU A 781 -13.40 -8.99 -21.16
CA GLU A 781 -13.28 -7.63 -20.65
C GLU A 781 -11.88 -7.36 -20.09
N LEU A 782 -11.23 -6.27 -20.49
CA LEU A 782 -9.97 -5.83 -19.88
C LEU A 782 -10.24 -5.23 -18.50
N LYS A 783 -9.85 -5.94 -17.45
CA LYS A 783 -10.04 -5.52 -16.06
C LYS A 783 -8.82 -4.77 -15.55
N VAL A 784 -9.05 -3.53 -15.10
CA VAL A 784 -8.04 -2.67 -14.46
C VAL A 784 -8.35 -2.57 -12.97
N GLY A 785 -7.39 -2.93 -12.11
CA GLY A 785 -7.50 -2.75 -10.67
C GLY A 785 -7.02 -1.36 -10.25
N VAL A 786 -7.83 -0.62 -9.49
CA VAL A 786 -7.43 0.67 -8.89
C VAL A 786 -7.39 0.49 -7.38
N PHE A 787 -6.18 0.50 -6.82
CA PHE A 787 -5.91 0.28 -5.40
C PHE A 787 -5.58 1.59 -4.72
N TYR A 788 -6.27 1.90 -3.65
CA TYR A 788 -6.09 3.13 -2.92
C TYR A 788 -5.94 2.90 -1.42
N CYS A 789 -4.97 3.59 -0.82
CA CYS A 789 -4.83 3.69 0.63
C CYS A 789 -4.54 5.13 1.05
N GLY A 790 -5.46 5.74 1.79
CA GLY A 790 -5.37 7.12 2.24
C GLY A 790 -6.72 7.72 2.68
N ALA A 791 -6.85 9.04 2.60
CA ALA A 791 -8.03 9.77 3.04
C ALA A 791 -9.30 9.37 2.25
N PRO A 792 -10.45 9.15 2.90
CA PRO A 792 -11.70 8.68 2.26
C PRO A 792 -12.17 9.55 1.10
N VAL A 793 -11.98 10.88 1.17
CA VAL A 793 -12.41 11.83 0.12
C VAL A 793 -11.75 11.52 -1.23
N VAL A 794 -10.46 11.22 -1.25
CA VAL A 794 -9.75 10.83 -2.48
C VAL A 794 -10.27 9.49 -2.99
N GLY A 795 -10.58 8.55 -2.07
CA GLY A 795 -11.23 7.29 -2.42
C GLY A 795 -12.57 7.48 -3.12
N GLU A 796 -13.40 8.45 -2.69
CA GLU A 796 -14.67 8.77 -3.34
C GLU A 796 -14.47 9.34 -4.76
N ILE A 797 -13.45 10.19 -4.97
CA ILE A 797 -13.09 10.72 -6.29
C ILE A 797 -12.67 9.58 -7.22
N LEU A 798 -11.75 8.74 -6.79
CA LEU A 798 -11.27 7.59 -7.57
C LEU A 798 -12.39 6.60 -7.90
N ALA A 799 -13.26 6.31 -6.93
CA ALA A 799 -14.39 5.39 -7.13
C ALA A 799 -15.39 5.93 -8.16
N ASP A 800 -15.72 7.23 -8.11
CA ASP A 800 -16.60 7.85 -9.08
C ASP A 800 -15.98 7.84 -10.48
N LYS A 801 -14.68 8.16 -10.60
CA LYS A 801 -13.96 8.14 -11.87
C LYS A 801 -13.86 6.73 -12.46
N CYS A 802 -13.50 5.71 -11.67
CA CYS A 802 -13.49 4.32 -12.11
C CYS A 802 -14.83 3.90 -12.71
N ARG A 803 -15.93 4.31 -12.08
CA ARG A 803 -17.25 4.04 -12.61
C ARG A 803 -17.53 4.75 -13.91
N GLN A 804 -17.11 6.02 -14.06
CA GLN A 804 -17.27 6.76 -15.32
C GLN A 804 -16.51 6.08 -16.44
N LEU A 805 -15.25 5.69 -16.21
CA LEU A 805 -14.41 5.02 -17.20
C LEU A 805 -14.96 3.63 -17.58
N THR A 806 -15.48 2.86 -16.62
CA THR A 806 -16.15 1.59 -16.91
C THR A 806 -17.40 1.80 -17.81
N VAL A 807 -18.19 2.85 -17.53
CA VAL A 807 -19.34 3.20 -18.39
C VAL A 807 -18.87 3.63 -19.78
N ARG A 808 -17.80 4.45 -19.85
CA ARG A 808 -17.19 4.88 -21.12
C ARG A 808 -16.71 3.67 -21.92
N GLY A 809 -16.02 2.69 -21.29
CA GLY A 809 -15.53 1.48 -21.95
C GLY A 809 -16.64 0.59 -22.52
N ARG A 810 -17.84 0.62 -21.92
CA ARG A 810 -19.02 -0.05 -22.47
C ARG A 810 -19.63 0.69 -23.65
N HIS A 811 -19.62 2.03 -23.63
CA HIS A 811 -20.18 2.86 -24.69
C HIS A 811 -19.29 2.92 -25.93
N ASP A 812 -17.99 3.00 -25.78
CA ASP A 812 -17.05 3.08 -26.91
C ASP A 812 -16.61 1.70 -27.46
N GLY A 813 -17.13 0.63 -26.87
CA GLY A 813 -16.85 -0.74 -27.28
C GLY A 813 -15.46 -1.23 -26.93
N SER A 814 -14.68 -0.47 -26.13
CA SER A 814 -13.35 -0.88 -25.68
C SER A 814 -13.39 -2.01 -24.67
N LYS A 815 -14.53 -2.28 -24.01
CA LYS A 815 -14.74 -3.30 -22.98
C LYS A 815 -13.70 -3.24 -21.85
N ILE A 816 -13.33 -2.01 -21.42
CA ILE A 816 -12.40 -1.78 -20.32
C ILE A 816 -13.21 -1.55 -19.05
N GLU A 817 -12.94 -2.33 -18.00
CA GLU A 817 -13.59 -2.20 -16.70
C GLU A 817 -12.60 -1.81 -15.62
N TYR A 818 -12.92 -0.74 -14.88
CA TYR A 818 -12.14 -0.28 -13.71
C TYR A 818 -12.77 -0.78 -12.42
N HIS A 819 -12.00 -1.49 -11.62
CA HIS A 819 -12.38 -2.02 -10.32
C HIS A 819 -11.68 -1.26 -9.21
N PHE A 820 -12.44 -0.48 -8.44
CA PHE A 820 -11.91 0.28 -7.31
C PHE A 820 -11.84 -0.58 -6.05
N MET A 821 -10.68 -0.53 -5.37
CA MET A 821 -10.42 -1.20 -4.10
C MET A 821 -9.75 -0.23 -3.14
N ILE A 822 -10.31 -0.13 -1.93
CA ILE A 822 -9.76 0.71 -0.86
C ILE A 822 -9.17 -0.16 0.24
N GLU A 823 -7.99 0.22 0.70
CA GLU A 823 -7.37 -0.29 1.91
C GLU A 823 -7.46 0.76 3.01
N VAL A 824 -8.00 0.37 4.15
CA VAL A 824 -8.19 1.26 5.30
C VAL A 824 -7.34 0.74 6.45
N PHE A 825 -6.42 1.54 6.94
CA PHE A 825 -5.74 1.29 8.21
C PHE A 825 -6.66 1.74 9.36
N GLY A 826 -7.07 0.78 10.21
CA GLY A 826 -7.90 1.04 11.40
C GLY A 826 -7.11 1.54 12.59
#